data_a78a15c0acfbe6b667e421ad3259d876
#
_entry.id   a78a15c0acfbe6b667e421ad3259d876
#
_cell.length_a   1.000
_cell.length_b   1.000
_cell.length_c   1.000
_cell.angle_alpha   90.00
_cell.angle_beta   90.00
_cell.angle_gamma   90.00
#
_symmetry.space_group_name_H-M   'P 1'
#
loop_
_entity.id
_entity.type
_entity.pdbx_description
1 polymer ?
#
loop_
_entity_poly.entity_id
_entity_poly.type
_entity_poly.pdbx_seq_one_letter_code
_entity_poly.pdbx_strand_id
1 'polypeptide(L)'
;SFGVRLSFVRRVSAHFSPLLSPAPALLLGFSGHRRASPICRDTSLQSSPIPYIMAMEVTQLLLNAQSIDGSVRKQAEDSLKQFQEQNLPAFLFSLSGELANEDKPADSRKLAGLILKNALDAKEQHRKFELVQRWLMLDATVKSQIKSCLLKTLSSPVPDARSTAAQVVAKVAGIELPQKQWPELIGSLLSNVHQLPPHVKQATLETLGYLCEEVSPDAVDQDNVNKILTVVVQGMSSSEGNNDVRLAAIRALYNALGFAQANFSNDMERDYIMRVVCEAALSKEEKIRLAAFECLVSIASMYYEKLTPYMNDIFTITAKAVREDVESVALQAIEFWSSICDEEIDILEEYAGEFTGDSDVQCSYFVKQALNVLVPILLETLLKQEEDQDQDEGAWNIAMAGGTCLGLVARTVGDDIVPLVMPFIEENITKPDWRQREAATYAFGSILEGPSPDKLTPIVNVALNFMLSALTKDPNTHVKDTTAWTLGRIFEFLHGSTMDAPIITPANCQQIVTVLLQSMTDVPNVAGKACGALYFLAQGYEDVGPSSPLTPYFQEIVQALLTVTHREDAGEGRLRTAAYETLNEVVRCSTEETATLVLQLVPVIMLELHNTLEGQKLSSDEREKQGELHGLLCGCLQVIIQKLGASDQTKYGFMQFADQIMGLFLRVFACKSATVHEEAMLAIGSLAYACGPEFAKYMPEFYKYLEMGLQNFEEYQVCSVTVGVVGDICRALENKVLPYCDGIMTQLLKDLSSNQLHRSVKPPIFSCLGDIALAIGQDFEKYLMYAMPMLQSAAELSAHTAGADDEMIEYTNSLRNGILEAYSGILQGFKNSTKTQLLIPYAPHILQFLDSIYVEKDMDDLVMRTAIGVLGDLADTLGSNAGTMIQNSVSSRDFLNECLSSEDGSIKESAEWTKLAITRAISA
;
A
#
# COMPACT_ATOMS: atom_id res chain seq x y z
N SER A 1 -18.50 21.92 2.28
CA SER A 1 -18.38 20.73 3.14
C SER A 1 -17.50 19.71 2.45
N PHE A 2 -16.20 19.72 2.73
CA PHE A 2 -15.26 18.77 2.19
C PHE A 2 -15.12 17.62 3.20
N GLY A 3 -15.81 16.52 2.95
CA GLY A 3 -15.52 15.25 3.56
C GLY A 3 -14.34 14.62 2.81
N VAL A 4 -13.17 14.60 3.42
CA VAL A 4 -12.08 13.73 2.98
C VAL A 4 -12.53 12.32 3.29
N ARG A 5 -13.04 11.59 2.30
CA ARG A 5 -13.12 10.13 2.32
C ARG A 5 -11.69 9.62 2.26
N LEU A 6 -11.13 9.33 3.43
CA LEU A 6 -10.04 8.36 3.52
C LEU A 6 -10.66 7.01 3.19
N SER A 7 -10.57 6.63 1.93
CA SER A 7 -10.77 5.26 1.50
C SER A 7 -9.64 4.41 2.09
N PHE A 8 -9.89 3.85 3.27
CA PHE A 8 -9.22 2.64 3.72
C PHE A 8 -9.82 1.48 2.90
N VAL A 9 -9.43 1.40 1.64
CA VAL A 9 -9.70 0.24 0.81
C VAL A 9 -8.37 -0.39 0.48
N ARG A 10 -8.18 -1.56 1.05
CA ARG A 10 -7.45 -2.71 0.51
C ARG A 10 -5.95 -2.57 0.29
N ARG A 11 -5.20 -3.12 1.19
CA ARG A 11 -4.08 -4.00 0.88
C ARG A 11 -4.10 -5.19 1.84
N VAL A 12 -4.96 -6.12 1.58
CA VAL A 12 -4.85 -7.50 2.07
C VAL A 12 -4.93 -8.40 0.84
N SER A 13 -3.97 -8.26 -0.01
CA SER A 13 -3.54 -9.30 -0.94
C SER A 13 -2.32 -8.77 -1.67
N ALA A 14 -1.25 -9.32 -1.40
CA ALA A 14 0.02 -9.47 -2.09
C ALA A 14 1.19 -9.30 -1.13
N HIS A 15 1.40 -10.24 -0.24
CA HIS A 15 2.71 -10.59 0.30
C HIS A 15 2.66 -11.96 0.94
N PHE A 16 2.42 -12.97 0.14
CA PHE A 16 2.96 -14.29 0.40
C PHE A 16 4.18 -14.50 -0.47
N SER A 17 5.29 -13.91 -0.06
CA SER A 17 6.59 -14.43 -0.45
C SER A 17 6.81 -15.73 0.31
N PRO A 18 7.27 -16.79 -0.35
CA PRO A 18 7.52 -18.06 0.31
C PRO A 18 8.55 -17.88 1.41
N LEU A 19 8.28 -18.47 2.56
CA LEU A 19 9.15 -18.63 3.71
C LEU A 19 10.52 -19.20 3.29
N LEU A 20 11.44 -18.32 2.99
CA LEU A 20 12.85 -18.55 3.21
C LEU A 20 13.17 -17.82 4.51
N SER A 21 13.43 -18.63 5.54
CA SER A 21 13.91 -18.20 6.85
C SER A 21 14.85 -17.00 6.75
N PRO A 22 14.57 -15.89 7.40
CA PRO A 22 15.45 -14.74 7.35
C PRO A 22 16.69 -15.04 8.16
N ALA A 23 17.85 -15.07 7.50
CA ALA A 23 19.08 -14.80 8.20
C ALA A 23 18.97 -13.37 8.75
N PRO A 24 19.43 -13.11 9.99
CA PRO A 24 19.24 -11.82 10.63
C PRO A 24 19.81 -10.69 9.77
N ALA A 25 18.96 -9.73 9.46
CA ALA A 25 19.35 -8.50 8.76
C ALA A 25 20.29 -7.73 9.68
N LEU A 26 21.56 -7.65 9.30
CA LEU A 26 22.51 -6.72 9.90
C LEU A 26 22.14 -5.30 9.41
N LEU A 27 21.41 -4.59 10.24
CA LEU A 27 21.14 -3.15 10.11
C LEU A 27 22.46 -2.39 10.36
N LEU A 28 23.11 -1.95 9.29
CA LEU A 28 24.17 -0.96 9.36
C LEU A 28 23.55 0.44 9.25
N GLY A 29 23.23 1.02 10.39
CA GLY A 29 22.92 2.42 10.50
C GLY A 29 24.17 3.27 10.40
N PHE A 30 24.21 4.23 9.48
CA PHE A 30 25.29 5.21 9.41
C PHE A 30 24.76 6.64 9.42
N SER A 31 25.00 7.30 10.53
CA SER A 31 25.02 8.76 10.62
C SER A 31 26.48 9.24 10.71
N GLY A 32 26.83 10.30 9.99
CA GLY A 32 28.04 11.04 10.30
C GLY A 32 28.65 11.85 9.17
N HIS A 33 28.35 13.14 9.21
CA HIS A 33 28.95 14.20 8.39
C HIS A 33 30.50 14.29 8.52
N ARG A 34 31.21 14.62 7.45
CA ARG A 34 32.03 15.85 7.37
C ARG A 34 32.66 16.09 5.97
N ARG A 35 32.66 17.37 5.62
CA ARG A 35 33.21 17.96 4.39
C ARG A 35 34.75 17.84 4.29
N ALA A 36 35.31 17.77 3.09
CA ALA A 36 36.46 18.61 2.64
C ALA A 36 36.71 18.48 1.15
N SER A 37 37.11 19.56 0.56
CA SER A 37 37.33 19.86 -0.83
C SER A 37 38.69 19.36 -1.39
N PRO A 38 38.98 19.56 -2.71
CA PRO A 38 39.84 18.68 -3.47
C PRO A 38 41.28 19.22 -3.63
N ILE A 39 42.21 18.32 -3.83
CA ILE A 39 43.54 18.65 -4.40
C ILE A 39 43.92 17.59 -5.44
N CYS A 40 44.07 18.05 -6.69
CA CYS A 40 44.67 17.29 -7.78
C CYS A 40 46.18 17.04 -7.54
N ARG A 41 46.62 15.84 -7.92
CA ARG A 41 47.95 15.65 -8.55
C ARG A 41 48.05 14.30 -9.26
N ASP A 42 48.48 14.40 -10.51
CA ASP A 42 48.90 13.32 -11.39
C ASP A 42 50.03 12.47 -10.77
N THR A 43 49.97 11.17 -11.00
CA THR A 43 51.18 10.41 -11.37
C THR A 43 50.83 9.05 -11.98
N SER A 44 51.54 8.72 -12.98
CA SER A 44 51.62 7.61 -13.93
C SER A 44 51.48 6.19 -13.36
N LEU A 45 50.74 5.38 -14.10
CA LEU A 45 50.57 3.95 -14.00
C LEU A 45 51.88 3.17 -14.19
N GLN A 46 52.21 2.34 -13.20
CA GLN A 46 52.98 1.10 -13.40
C GLN A 46 52.14 -0.07 -12.89
N SER A 47 51.85 -0.99 -13.80
CA SER A 47 51.18 -2.25 -13.55
C SER A 47 52.08 -3.18 -12.72
N SER A 48 51.71 -3.46 -11.48
CA SER A 48 52.29 -4.55 -10.68
C SER A 48 51.24 -5.62 -10.36
N PRO A 49 51.60 -6.90 -10.29
CA PRO A 49 50.66 -7.98 -10.05
C PRO A 49 50.10 -7.90 -8.63
N ILE A 50 48.80 -8.08 -8.51
CA ILE A 50 48.09 -8.12 -7.21
C ILE A 50 48.65 -9.25 -6.37
N PRO A 51 49.16 -9.00 -5.17
CA PRO A 51 49.86 -10.04 -4.42
C PRO A 51 48.91 -11.07 -3.82
N TYR A 52 49.31 -12.33 -3.80
CA TYR A 52 48.71 -13.50 -3.15
C TYR A 52 48.33 -13.26 -1.66
N ILE A 53 48.89 -12.27 -1.03
CA ILE A 53 48.63 -11.83 0.35
C ILE A 53 47.23 -11.27 0.54
N MET A 54 46.64 -10.57 -0.47
CA MET A 54 45.29 -9.98 -0.35
C MET A 54 44.18 -11.04 -0.34
N ALA A 55 44.32 -12.17 -1.01
CA ALA A 55 43.30 -13.21 -1.06
C ALA A 55 43.15 -13.99 0.28
N MET A 56 44.20 -14.09 1.09
CA MET A 56 44.10 -14.65 2.46
C MET A 56 43.42 -13.66 3.42
N GLU A 57 43.60 -12.36 3.22
CA GLU A 57 42.96 -11.34 4.06
C GLU A 57 41.44 -11.28 3.84
N VAL A 58 40.96 -11.37 2.60
CA VAL A 58 39.50 -11.34 2.31
C VAL A 58 38.79 -12.52 2.95
N THR A 59 39.29 -13.75 2.83
CA THR A 59 38.68 -14.92 3.48
C THR A 59 38.57 -14.74 4.99
N GLN A 60 39.61 -14.23 5.65
CA GLN A 60 39.64 -14.02 7.09
C GLN A 60 38.67 -12.88 7.50
N LEU A 61 38.56 -11.83 6.73
CA LEU A 61 37.61 -10.76 6.97
C LEU A 61 36.16 -11.26 6.86
N LEU A 62 35.86 -12.08 5.86
CA LEU A 62 34.52 -12.69 5.70
C LEU A 62 34.17 -13.65 6.85
N LEU A 63 35.12 -14.44 7.33
CA LEU A 63 34.90 -15.31 8.50
C LEU A 63 34.74 -14.49 9.78
N ASN A 64 35.55 -13.44 9.97
CA ASN A 64 35.44 -12.54 11.12
C ASN A 64 34.14 -11.74 11.14
N ALA A 65 33.60 -11.38 9.98
CA ALA A 65 32.29 -10.72 9.86
C ALA A 65 31.11 -11.60 10.30
N GLN A 66 31.34 -12.91 10.47
CA GLN A 66 30.38 -13.89 11.00
C GLN A 66 30.66 -14.27 12.47
N SER A 67 31.62 -13.60 13.12
CA SER A 67 32.00 -13.87 14.50
C SER A 67 30.89 -13.58 15.49
N ILE A 68 30.76 -14.42 16.53
CA ILE A 68 29.85 -14.17 17.66
C ILE A 68 30.33 -12.95 18.46
N ASP A 69 31.65 -12.69 18.50
CA ASP A 69 32.20 -11.48 19.11
C ASP A 69 31.87 -10.24 18.30
N GLY A 70 31.02 -9.37 18.89
CA GLY A 70 30.57 -8.15 18.25
C GLY A 70 31.68 -7.17 17.90
N SER A 71 32.82 -7.16 18.61
CA SER A 71 33.95 -6.28 18.33
C SER A 71 34.73 -6.74 17.10
N VAL A 72 34.98 -8.07 17.00
CA VAL A 72 35.64 -8.71 15.86
C VAL A 72 34.77 -8.54 14.59
N ARG A 73 33.46 -8.79 14.73
CA ARG A 73 32.51 -8.65 13.65
C ARG A 73 32.51 -7.23 13.08
N LYS A 74 32.32 -6.23 13.94
CA LYS A 74 32.29 -4.81 13.55
C LYS A 74 33.58 -4.37 12.86
N GLN A 75 34.75 -4.77 13.40
CA GLN A 75 36.04 -4.42 12.78
C GLN A 75 36.17 -5.02 11.38
N ALA A 76 35.69 -6.25 11.17
CA ALA A 76 35.73 -6.90 9.87
C ALA A 76 34.76 -6.22 8.88
N GLU A 77 33.55 -5.86 9.32
CA GLU A 77 32.56 -5.12 8.53
C GLU A 77 33.11 -3.74 8.10
N ASP A 78 33.69 -2.98 9.04
CA ASP A 78 34.31 -1.68 8.74
C ASP A 78 35.47 -1.82 7.73
N SER A 79 36.26 -2.90 7.82
CA SER A 79 37.37 -3.16 6.88
C SER A 79 36.86 -3.53 5.49
N LEU A 80 35.79 -4.33 5.38
CA LEU A 80 35.14 -4.67 4.10
C LEU A 80 34.55 -3.44 3.44
N LYS A 81 33.89 -2.59 4.22
CA LYS A 81 33.34 -1.31 3.75
C LYS A 81 34.43 -0.37 3.24
N GLN A 82 35.50 -0.22 4.00
CA GLN A 82 36.64 0.60 3.59
C GLN A 82 37.27 0.08 2.27
N PHE A 83 37.38 -1.23 2.09
CA PHE A 83 37.88 -1.82 0.85
C PHE A 83 36.96 -1.51 -0.33
N GLN A 84 35.63 -1.63 -0.12
CA GLN A 84 34.63 -1.27 -1.13
C GLN A 84 34.72 0.22 -1.55
N GLU A 85 34.88 1.12 -0.59
CA GLU A 85 35.00 2.57 -0.84
C GLU A 85 36.30 2.95 -1.54
N GLN A 86 37.41 2.29 -1.19
CA GLN A 86 38.74 2.62 -1.75
C GLN A 86 38.94 2.06 -3.15
N ASN A 87 38.43 0.85 -3.42
CA ASN A 87 38.69 0.18 -4.71
C ASN A 87 37.57 -0.82 -5.06
N LEU A 88 36.45 -0.29 -5.52
CA LEU A 88 35.29 -1.09 -5.88
C LEU A 88 35.59 -2.20 -6.92
N PRO A 89 36.34 -1.96 -8.03
CA PRO A 89 36.66 -3.01 -9.00
C PRO A 89 37.41 -4.20 -8.39
N ALA A 90 38.41 -3.93 -7.57
CA ALA A 90 39.20 -4.97 -6.89
C ALA A 90 38.36 -5.68 -5.82
N PHE A 91 37.51 -4.97 -5.11
CA PHE A 91 36.60 -5.53 -4.12
C PHE A 91 35.65 -6.56 -4.75
N LEU A 92 34.89 -6.15 -5.79
CA LEU A 92 33.93 -7.02 -6.47
C LEU A 92 34.65 -8.25 -7.11
N PHE A 93 35.79 -8.04 -7.71
CA PHE A 93 36.58 -9.13 -8.27
C PHE A 93 37.09 -10.10 -7.20
N SER A 94 37.57 -9.61 -6.06
CA SER A 94 38.01 -10.45 -4.94
C SER A 94 36.88 -11.29 -4.35
N LEU A 95 35.68 -10.71 -4.19
CA LEU A 95 34.48 -11.42 -3.72
C LEU A 95 34.05 -12.50 -4.72
N SER A 96 34.04 -12.21 -6.02
CA SER A 96 33.72 -13.20 -7.04
C SER A 96 34.72 -14.33 -7.10
N GLY A 97 36.03 -14.04 -6.90
CA GLY A 97 37.09 -15.01 -6.77
C GLY A 97 36.96 -15.90 -5.53
N GLU A 98 36.64 -15.31 -4.39
CA GLU A 98 36.36 -16.06 -3.14
C GLU A 98 35.14 -17.01 -3.30
N LEU A 99 34.04 -16.52 -3.89
CA LEU A 99 32.86 -17.32 -4.18
C LEU A 99 33.15 -18.49 -5.12
N ALA A 100 33.99 -18.29 -6.13
CA ALA A 100 34.32 -19.29 -7.17
C ALA A 100 35.42 -20.28 -6.76
N ASN A 101 36.16 -20.02 -5.69
CA ASN A 101 37.29 -20.89 -5.28
C ASN A 101 36.82 -22.03 -4.37
N GLU A 102 36.90 -23.26 -4.86
CA GLU A 102 36.49 -24.48 -4.15
C GLU A 102 37.33 -24.83 -2.94
N ASP A 103 38.56 -24.31 -2.84
CA ASP A 103 39.45 -24.52 -1.70
C ASP A 103 39.10 -23.64 -0.49
N LYS A 104 38.15 -22.70 -0.64
CA LYS A 104 37.69 -21.77 0.41
C LYS A 104 36.53 -22.34 1.24
N PRO A 105 36.43 -21.96 2.52
CA PRO A 105 35.33 -22.37 3.38
C PRO A 105 33.94 -21.99 2.77
N ALA A 106 32.95 -22.88 2.95
CA ALA A 106 31.60 -22.66 2.42
C ALA A 106 30.99 -21.35 2.94
N ASP A 107 31.16 -21.02 4.24
CA ASP A 107 30.62 -19.82 4.87
C ASP A 107 31.25 -18.55 4.31
N SER A 108 32.58 -18.51 4.06
CA SER A 108 33.19 -17.32 3.40
C SER A 108 32.74 -17.17 1.96
N ARG A 109 32.55 -18.25 1.22
CA ARG A 109 32.01 -18.23 -0.15
C ARG A 109 30.60 -17.71 -0.20
N LYS A 110 29.71 -18.21 0.69
CA LYS A 110 28.33 -17.75 0.82
C LYS A 110 28.25 -16.24 1.12
N LEU A 111 29.00 -15.80 2.15
CA LEU A 111 29.01 -14.39 2.53
C LEU A 111 29.59 -13.49 1.43
N ALA A 112 30.64 -13.95 0.73
CA ALA A 112 31.21 -13.24 -0.40
C ALA A 112 30.15 -12.97 -1.49
N GLY A 113 29.36 -13.99 -1.84
CA GLY A 113 28.27 -13.84 -2.81
C GLY A 113 27.14 -12.92 -2.33
N LEU A 114 26.75 -13.01 -1.05
CA LEU A 114 25.74 -12.11 -0.48
C LEU A 114 26.20 -10.65 -0.49
N ILE A 115 27.44 -10.37 -0.11
CA ILE A 115 28.00 -9.01 -0.16
C ILE A 115 28.08 -8.52 -1.61
N LEU A 116 28.48 -9.41 -2.54
CA LEU A 116 28.52 -9.08 -3.97
C LEU A 116 27.13 -8.73 -4.51
N LYS A 117 26.08 -9.49 -4.12
CA LYS A 117 24.69 -9.20 -4.45
C LYS A 117 24.26 -7.82 -3.93
N ASN A 118 24.52 -7.56 -2.64
CA ASN A 118 24.16 -6.29 -1.99
C ASN A 118 24.95 -5.07 -2.51
N ALA A 119 26.10 -5.30 -3.14
CA ALA A 119 26.83 -4.25 -3.83
C ALA A 119 26.26 -3.87 -5.20
N LEU A 120 25.26 -4.61 -5.69
CA LEU A 120 24.60 -4.40 -6.99
C LEU A 120 23.16 -3.93 -6.84
N ASP A 121 22.56 -4.05 -5.66
CA ASP A 121 21.15 -3.76 -5.41
C ASP A 121 20.91 -3.11 -4.06
N ALA A 122 19.85 -2.31 -3.97
CA ALA A 122 19.37 -1.70 -2.73
C ALA A 122 17.84 -1.55 -2.78
N LYS A 123 17.19 -1.52 -1.60
CA LYS A 123 15.74 -1.27 -1.49
C LYS A 123 15.36 0.15 -1.92
N GLU A 124 16.20 1.13 -1.63
CA GLU A 124 15.99 2.52 -1.99
C GLU A 124 16.33 2.74 -3.47
N GLN A 125 15.40 3.23 -4.26
CA GLN A 125 15.54 3.45 -5.71
C GLN A 125 16.75 4.30 -6.08
N HIS A 126 17.01 5.39 -5.34
CA HIS A 126 18.15 6.27 -5.59
C HIS A 126 19.47 5.51 -5.40
N ARG A 127 19.60 4.76 -4.31
CA ARG A 127 20.81 3.97 -4.02
C ARG A 127 20.98 2.82 -5.01
N LYS A 128 19.89 2.17 -5.41
CA LYS A 128 19.89 1.16 -6.47
C LYS A 128 20.44 1.75 -7.77
N PHE A 129 19.94 2.92 -8.17
CA PHE A 129 20.42 3.61 -9.36
C PHE A 129 21.93 3.94 -9.28
N GLU A 130 22.42 4.44 -8.14
CA GLU A 130 23.86 4.69 -7.95
C GLU A 130 24.69 3.40 -8.10
N LEU A 131 24.26 2.28 -7.50
CA LEU A 131 24.96 1.01 -7.59
C LEU A 131 24.99 0.48 -9.03
N VAL A 132 23.88 0.59 -9.76
CA VAL A 132 23.80 0.28 -11.19
C VAL A 132 24.79 1.11 -12.00
N GLN A 133 24.84 2.44 -11.77
CA GLN A 133 25.80 3.31 -12.47
C GLN A 133 27.25 2.95 -12.16
N ARG A 134 27.56 2.63 -10.91
CA ARG A 134 28.91 2.17 -10.50
C ARG A 134 29.30 0.87 -11.21
N TRP A 135 28.37 -0.10 -11.35
CA TRP A 135 28.60 -1.31 -12.12
C TRP A 135 28.84 -1.01 -13.60
N LEU A 136 28.00 -0.17 -14.22
CA LEU A 136 28.10 0.18 -15.64
C LEU A 136 29.44 0.86 -15.98
N MET A 137 30.03 1.63 -15.06
CA MET A 137 31.32 2.31 -15.20
C MET A 137 32.53 1.41 -15.03
N LEU A 138 32.37 0.13 -14.60
CA LEU A 138 33.49 -0.80 -14.49
C LEU A 138 34.09 -1.13 -15.85
N ASP A 139 35.43 -1.38 -15.85
CA ASP A 139 36.15 -1.87 -17.01
C ASP A 139 35.57 -3.20 -17.53
N ALA A 140 35.44 -3.33 -18.84
CA ALA A 140 34.86 -4.50 -19.48
C ALA A 140 35.64 -5.80 -19.15
N THR A 141 36.93 -5.73 -18.93
CA THR A 141 37.77 -6.87 -18.55
C THR A 141 37.43 -7.35 -17.14
N VAL A 142 37.23 -6.42 -16.19
CA VAL A 142 36.83 -6.75 -14.81
C VAL A 142 35.43 -7.38 -14.80
N LYS A 143 34.45 -6.77 -15.50
CA LYS A 143 33.11 -7.36 -15.66
C LYS A 143 33.17 -8.78 -16.22
N SER A 144 33.93 -9.00 -17.29
CA SER A 144 34.09 -10.32 -17.91
C SER A 144 34.69 -11.37 -16.97
N GLN A 145 35.66 -10.97 -16.15
CA GLN A 145 36.27 -11.86 -15.16
C GLN A 145 35.27 -12.22 -14.04
N ILE A 146 34.54 -11.24 -13.51
CA ILE A 146 33.50 -11.48 -12.50
C ILE A 146 32.43 -12.42 -13.06
N LYS A 147 31.91 -12.14 -14.26
CA LYS A 147 30.90 -12.98 -14.94
C LYS A 147 31.39 -14.40 -15.14
N SER A 148 32.65 -14.58 -15.54
CA SER A 148 33.28 -15.92 -15.69
C SER A 148 33.36 -16.68 -14.36
N CYS A 149 33.75 -16.00 -13.27
CA CYS A 149 33.76 -16.59 -11.93
C CYS A 149 32.35 -17.06 -11.50
N LEU A 150 31.35 -16.22 -11.72
CA LEU A 150 29.95 -16.51 -11.36
C LEU A 150 29.42 -17.72 -12.13
N LEU A 151 29.55 -17.75 -13.45
CA LEU A 151 29.09 -18.87 -14.29
C LEU A 151 29.82 -20.19 -13.93
N LYS A 152 31.11 -20.13 -13.63
CA LYS A 152 31.86 -21.30 -13.15
C LYS A 152 31.31 -21.81 -11.82
N THR A 153 30.91 -20.94 -10.91
CA THR A 153 30.40 -21.30 -9.57
C THR A 153 29.08 -22.05 -9.64
N LEU A 154 28.27 -21.89 -10.70
CA LEU A 154 27.04 -22.66 -10.92
C LEU A 154 27.28 -24.16 -10.99
N SER A 155 28.52 -24.61 -11.27
CA SER A 155 28.91 -26.03 -11.26
C SER A 155 29.55 -26.49 -9.94
N SER A 156 29.63 -25.64 -8.93
CA SER A 156 30.23 -25.97 -7.62
C SER A 156 29.47 -27.12 -6.92
N PRO A 157 30.16 -28.03 -6.24
CA PRO A 157 29.52 -29.04 -5.40
C PRO A 157 28.80 -28.48 -4.18
N VAL A 158 29.15 -27.26 -3.73
CA VAL A 158 28.56 -26.59 -2.55
C VAL A 158 27.24 -25.89 -2.92
N PRO A 159 26.07 -26.32 -2.35
CA PRO A 159 24.77 -25.78 -2.71
C PRO A 159 24.64 -24.27 -2.49
N ASP A 160 25.08 -23.76 -1.33
CA ASP A 160 25.00 -22.35 -0.97
C ASP A 160 25.80 -21.46 -1.92
N ALA A 161 26.97 -21.92 -2.38
CA ALA A 161 27.76 -21.19 -3.36
C ALA A 161 27.07 -21.13 -4.73
N ARG A 162 26.42 -22.23 -5.17
CA ARG A 162 25.67 -22.25 -6.43
C ARG A 162 24.48 -21.29 -6.37
N SER A 163 23.66 -21.41 -5.31
CA SER A 163 22.46 -20.60 -5.15
C SER A 163 22.79 -19.10 -5.07
N THR A 164 23.83 -18.74 -4.31
CA THR A 164 24.26 -17.35 -4.21
C THR A 164 24.83 -16.84 -5.53
N ALA A 165 25.59 -17.65 -6.26
CA ALA A 165 26.09 -17.29 -7.60
C ALA A 165 24.94 -17.08 -8.58
N ALA A 166 23.90 -17.91 -8.55
CA ALA A 166 22.69 -17.78 -9.36
C ALA A 166 21.99 -16.42 -9.15
N GLN A 167 21.82 -16.01 -7.90
CA GLN A 167 21.25 -14.71 -7.55
C GLN A 167 22.11 -13.53 -8.05
N VAL A 168 23.44 -13.61 -7.92
CA VAL A 168 24.34 -12.55 -8.42
C VAL A 168 24.32 -12.48 -9.95
N VAL A 169 24.28 -13.63 -10.64
CA VAL A 169 24.12 -13.68 -12.12
C VAL A 169 22.86 -12.94 -12.53
N ALA A 170 21.74 -13.20 -11.84
CA ALA A 170 20.46 -12.54 -12.15
C ALA A 170 20.53 -11.02 -11.92
N LYS A 171 21.13 -10.56 -10.82
CA LYS A 171 21.32 -9.12 -10.55
C LYS A 171 22.16 -8.44 -11.63
N VAL A 172 23.26 -9.05 -12.05
CA VAL A 172 24.09 -8.54 -13.16
C VAL A 172 23.30 -8.55 -14.48
N ALA A 173 22.51 -9.60 -14.73
CA ALA A 173 21.65 -9.70 -15.91
C ALA A 173 20.60 -8.58 -15.93
N GLY A 174 19.96 -8.29 -14.80
CA GLY A 174 19.00 -7.18 -14.66
C GLY A 174 19.58 -5.82 -15.03
N ILE A 175 20.89 -5.63 -14.80
CA ILE A 175 21.60 -4.42 -15.21
C ILE A 175 22.02 -4.45 -16.68
N GLU A 176 22.57 -5.57 -17.17
CA GLU A 176 23.27 -5.63 -18.47
C GLU A 176 22.39 -6.04 -19.65
N LEU A 177 21.34 -6.87 -19.46
CA LEU A 177 20.47 -7.31 -20.57
C LEU A 177 19.68 -6.16 -21.19
N PRO A 178 19.07 -5.24 -20.43
CA PRO A 178 18.41 -4.06 -21.00
C PRO A 178 19.37 -3.18 -21.83
N GLN A 179 20.66 -3.18 -21.45
CA GLN A 179 21.72 -2.44 -22.15
C GLN A 179 22.38 -3.23 -23.28
N LYS A 180 21.94 -4.48 -23.54
CA LYS A 180 22.52 -5.41 -24.52
C LYS A 180 24.02 -5.70 -24.30
N GLN A 181 24.46 -5.66 -23.02
CA GLN A 181 25.88 -5.87 -22.66
C GLN A 181 26.24 -7.33 -22.33
N TRP A 182 25.25 -8.23 -22.23
CA TRP A 182 25.47 -9.67 -22.00
C TRP A 182 24.57 -10.56 -22.86
N PRO A 183 24.59 -10.43 -24.20
CA PRO A 183 23.65 -11.13 -25.08
C PRO A 183 23.84 -12.66 -25.11
N GLU A 184 25.01 -13.16 -24.76
CA GLU A 184 25.33 -14.61 -24.75
C GLU A 184 24.89 -15.34 -23.48
N LEU A 185 24.40 -14.65 -22.44
CA LEU A 185 24.08 -15.25 -21.14
C LEU A 185 23.06 -16.37 -21.26
N ILE A 186 21.88 -16.08 -21.81
CA ILE A 186 20.78 -17.04 -21.94
C ILE A 186 21.20 -18.25 -22.76
N GLY A 187 21.84 -18.02 -23.89
CA GLY A 187 22.40 -19.11 -24.73
C GLY A 187 23.42 -19.97 -23.99
N SER A 188 24.25 -19.36 -23.15
CA SER A 188 25.26 -20.08 -22.35
C SER A 188 24.60 -20.93 -21.26
N LEU A 189 23.58 -20.42 -20.57
CA LEU A 189 22.83 -21.15 -19.55
C LEU A 189 22.06 -22.33 -20.15
N LEU A 190 21.47 -22.16 -21.32
CA LEU A 190 20.66 -23.19 -21.98
C LEU A 190 21.50 -24.23 -22.72
N SER A 191 22.80 -23.97 -22.95
CA SER A 191 23.64 -24.89 -23.68
C SER A 191 23.80 -26.23 -22.95
N ASN A 192 23.39 -27.32 -23.62
CA ASN A 192 23.54 -28.71 -23.12
C ASN A 192 22.86 -29.00 -21.76
N VAL A 193 21.84 -28.24 -21.36
CA VAL A 193 21.15 -28.42 -20.06
C VAL A 193 20.76 -29.88 -19.81
N HIS A 194 20.28 -30.60 -20.83
CA HIS A 194 19.83 -31.99 -20.72
C HIS A 194 20.95 -32.99 -20.38
N GLN A 195 22.19 -32.63 -20.65
CA GLN A 195 23.38 -33.49 -20.41
C GLN A 195 24.07 -33.15 -19.10
N LEU A 196 23.65 -32.09 -18.40
CA LEU A 196 24.29 -31.65 -17.15
C LEU A 196 23.94 -32.58 -15.97
N PRO A 197 24.83 -32.71 -14.98
CA PRO A 197 24.51 -33.34 -13.70
C PRO A 197 23.32 -32.67 -13.01
N PRO A 198 22.52 -33.39 -12.19
CA PRO A 198 21.32 -32.82 -11.55
C PRO A 198 21.55 -31.53 -10.79
N HIS A 199 22.64 -31.41 -10.02
CA HIS A 199 22.95 -30.20 -9.25
C HIS A 199 23.27 -28.99 -10.14
N VAL A 200 23.81 -29.20 -11.34
CA VAL A 200 24.08 -28.12 -12.31
C VAL A 200 22.80 -27.75 -13.07
N LYS A 201 21.96 -28.75 -13.41
CA LYS A 201 20.62 -28.48 -13.95
C LYS A 201 19.80 -27.62 -12.99
N GLN A 202 19.77 -28.01 -11.69
CA GLN A 202 19.10 -27.25 -10.64
C GLN A 202 19.59 -25.80 -10.59
N ALA A 203 20.90 -25.57 -10.49
CA ALA A 203 21.49 -24.25 -10.43
C ALA A 203 21.19 -23.41 -11.69
N THR A 204 21.15 -24.05 -12.86
CA THR A 204 20.80 -23.39 -14.12
C THR A 204 19.32 -22.94 -14.11
N LEU A 205 18.42 -23.82 -13.69
CA LEU A 205 16.99 -23.48 -13.58
C LEU A 205 16.74 -22.41 -12.54
N GLU A 206 17.39 -22.48 -11.36
CA GLU A 206 17.35 -21.42 -10.36
C GLU A 206 17.82 -20.08 -10.92
N THR A 207 18.95 -20.10 -11.69
CA THR A 207 19.46 -18.88 -12.34
C THR A 207 18.47 -18.30 -13.34
N LEU A 208 17.82 -19.14 -14.15
CA LEU A 208 16.78 -18.71 -15.09
C LEU A 208 15.57 -18.13 -14.37
N GLY A 209 15.16 -18.74 -13.25
CA GLY A 209 14.07 -18.21 -12.42
C GLY A 209 14.40 -16.85 -11.84
N TYR A 210 15.54 -16.69 -11.20
CA TYR A 210 15.99 -15.38 -10.69
C TYR A 210 16.19 -14.34 -11.80
N LEU A 211 16.61 -14.77 -13.02
CA LEU A 211 16.71 -13.87 -14.16
C LEU A 211 15.34 -13.33 -14.57
N CYS A 212 14.32 -14.16 -14.62
CA CYS A 212 12.96 -13.74 -14.91
C CYS A 212 12.34 -12.86 -13.81
N GLU A 213 12.81 -12.97 -12.56
CA GLU A 213 12.41 -12.07 -11.47
C GLU A 213 13.04 -10.67 -11.60
N GLU A 214 14.29 -10.58 -12.08
CA GLU A 214 15.07 -9.34 -12.09
C GLU A 214 14.98 -8.54 -13.40
N VAL A 215 14.64 -9.18 -14.50
CA VAL A 215 14.67 -8.60 -15.85
C VAL A 215 13.25 -8.30 -16.32
N SER A 216 13.02 -7.10 -16.86
CA SER A 216 11.75 -6.79 -17.50
C SER A 216 11.51 -7.67 -18.75
N PRO A 217 10.27 -8.14 -19.00
CA PRO A 217 9.92 -8.91 -20.19
C PRO A 217 10.41 -8.29 -21.51
N ASP A 218 10.36 -6.98 -21.65
CA ASP A 218 10.79 -6.25 -22.85
C ASP A 218 12.29 -6.37 -23.14
N ALA A 219 13.10 -6.73 -22.16
CA ALA A 219 14.55 -6.87 -22.33
C ALA A 219 14.97 -8.24 -22.86
N VAL A 220 14.04 -9.19 -23.02
CA VAL A 220 14.28 -10.54 -23.52
C VAL A 220 13.44 -10.79 -24.78
N ASP A 221 14.08 -11.15 -25.88
CA ASP A 221 13.35 -11.45 -27.12
C ASP A 221 12.55 -12.77 -27.02
N GLN A 222 11.46 -12.88 -27.77
CA GLN A 222 10.52 -14.01 -27.74
C GLN A 222 11.20 -15.36 -28.04
N ASP A 223 12.25 -15.40 -28.88
CA ASP A 223 12.96 -16.65 -29.19
C ASP A 223 13.71 -17.17 -27.94
N ASN A 224 14.30 -16.28 -27.16
CA ASN A 224 14.93 -16.63 -25.88
C ASN A 224 13.89 -17.01 -24.81
N VAL A 225 12.74 -16.31 -24.73
CA VAL A 225 11.62 -16.70 -23.87
C VAL A 225 11.16 -18.12 -24.18
N ASN A 226 10.92 -18.45 -25.45
CA ASN A 226 10.51 -19.79 -25.89
C ASN A 226 11.54 -20.87 -25.49
N LYS A 227 12.82 -20.57 -25.60
CA LYS A 227 13.88 -21.50 -25.17
C LYS A 227 13.90 -21.69 -23.65
N ILE A 228 13.76 -20.62 -22.87
CA ILE A 228 13.67 -20.70 -21.40
C ILE A 228 12.47 -21.55 -21.00
N LEU A 229 11.28 -21.23 -21.49
CA LEU A 229 10.05 -21.96 -21.17
C LEU A 229 10.14 -23.44 -21.59
N THR A 230 10.74 -23.75 -22.74
CA THR A 230 10.96 -25.14 -23.18
C THR A 230 11.78 -25.92 -22.14
N VAL A 231 12.91 -25.38 -21.69
CA VAL A 231 13.79 -26.04 -20.72
C VAL A 231 13.13 -26.15 -19.34
N VAL A 232 12.46 -25.11 -18.93
CA VAL A 232 11.74 -25.07 -17.65
C VAL A 232 10.62 -26.11 -17.60
N VAL A 233 9.75 -26.13 -18.61
CA VAL A 233 8.60 -27.07 -18.64
C VAL A 233 9.08 -28.53 -18.80
N GLN A 234 10.15 -28.78 -19.52
CA GLN A 234 10.79 -30.10 -19.56
C GLN A 234 11.37 -30.53 -18.20
N GLY A 235 11.99 -29.59 -17.47
CA GLY A 235 12.51 -29.82 -16.12
C GLY A 235 11.43 -30.14 -15.07
N MET A 236 10.21 -29.66 -15.27
CA MET A 236 9.05 -29.95 -14.40
C MET A 236 8.47 -31.35 -14.62
N SER A 237 8.68 -31.92 -15.79
CA SER A 237 8.06 -33.18 -16.21
C SER A 237 8.26 -34.31 -15.20
N SER A 238 7.25 -35.18 -15.08
CA SER A 238 7.32 -36.39 -14.26
C SER A 238 8.41 -37.37 -14.73
N SER A 239 8.94 -37.21 -15.93
CA SER A 239 10.06 -37.96 -16.46
C SER A 239 11.45 -37.54 -15.90
N GLU A 240 11.55 -36.32 -15.32
CA GLU A 240 12.76 -35.92 -14.58
C GLU A 240 12.81 -36.64 -13.22
N GLY A 241 13.85 -37.44 -13.02
CA GLY A 241 13.96 -38.30 -11.85
C GLY A 241 14.43 -37.58 -10.58
N ASN A 242 14.83 -36.32 -10.66
CA ASN A 242 15.34 -35.55 -9.53
C ASN A 242 14.36 -34.48 -9.08
N ASN A 243 13.86 -34.59 -7.83
CA ASN A 243 12.87 -33.66 -7.28
C ASN A 243 13.39 -32.24 -7.09
N ASP A 244 14.68 -32.04 -6.79
CA ASP A 244 15.26 -30.70 -6.65
C ASP A 244 15.31 -29.96 -7.98
N VAL A 245 15.58 -30.69 -9.08
CA VAL A 245 15.52 -30.16 -10.44
C VAL A 245 14.09 -29.79 -10.80
N ARG A 246 13.13 -30.66 -10.49
CA ARG A 246 11.71 -30.39 -10.76
C ARG A 246 11.21 -29.16 -9.99
N LEU A 247 11.57 -29.06 -8.70
CA LEU A 247 11.21 -27.91 -7.87
C LEU A 247 11.82 -26.60 -8.38
N ALA A 248 13.11 -26.63 -8.77
CA ALA A 248 13.77 -25.46 -9.36
C ALA A 248 13.10 -25.03 -10.68
N ALA A 249 12.68 -26.00 -11.50
CA ALA A 249 11.95 -25.74 -12.75
C ALA A 249 10.58 -25.09 -12.51
N ILE A 250 9.81 -25.59 -11.53
CA ILE A 250 8.48 -25.02 -11.21
C ILE A 250 8.61 -23.58 -10.72
N ARG A 251 9.56 -23.30 -9.83
CA ARG A 251 9.84 -21.93 -9.36
C ARG A 251 10.32 -21.03 -10.49
N ALA A 252 11.10 -21.56 -11.43
CA ALA A 252 11.50 -20.81 -12.60
C ALA A 252 10.30 -20.52 -13.52
N LEU A 253 9.33 -21.44 -13.65
CA LEU A 253 8.09 -21.16 -14.39
C LEU A 253 7.29 -20.05 -13.71
N TYR A 254 7.12 -20.12 -12.40
CA TYR A 254 6.42 -19.08 -11.62
C TYR A 254 6.96 -17.68 -11.95
N ASN A 255 8.27 -17.49 -11.88
CA ASN A 255 8.90 -16.21 -12.20
C ASN A 255 8.86 -15.87 -13.71
N ALA A 256 8.73 -16.88 -14.59
CA ALA A 256 8.68 -16.68 -16.03
C ALA A 256 7.27 -16.44 -16.59
N LEU A 257 6.22 -16.54 -15.79
CA LEU A 257 4.84 -16.38 -16.26
C LEU A 257 4.61 -15.01 -16.91
N GLY A 258 5.16 -13.93 -16.35
CA GLY A 258 5.05 -12.59 -16.94
C GLY A 258 5.65 -12.45 -18.35
N PHE A 259 6.55 -13.36 -18.75
CA PHE A 259 7.14 -13.41 -20.11
C PHE A 259 6.32 -14.28 -21.08
N ALA A 260 5.37 -15.08 -20.57
CA ALA A 260 4.75 -16.17 -21.32
C ALA A 260 3.48 -15.77 -22.08
N GLN A 261 3.15 -14.49 -22.21
CA GLN A 261 1.90 -14.01 -22.82
C GLN A 261 1.66 -14.58 -24.23
N ALA A 262 2.68 -14.54 -25.10
CA ALA A 262 2.59 -15.10 -26.46
C ALA A 262 2.39 -16.63 -26.44
N ASN A 263 3.01 -17.33 -25.48
CA ASN A 263 2.91 -18.77 -25.32
C ASN A 263 1.52 -19.20 -24.78
N PHE A 264 0.93 -18.40 -23.87
CA PHE A 264 -0.44 -18.61 -23.41
C PHE A 264 -1.49 -18.27 -24.48
N SER A 265 -1.17 -17.43 -25.43
CA SER A 265 -2.01 -17.16 -26.60
C SER A 265 -1.97 -18.29 -27.65
N ASN A 266 -0.94 -19.14 -27.60
CA ASN A 266 -0.79 -20.33 -28.47
C ASN A 266 -1.40 -21.55 -27.78
N ASP A 267 -2.49 -22.10 -28.32
CA ASP A 267 -3.23 -23.23 -27.72
C ASP A 267 -2.34 -24.44 -27.41
N MET A 268 -1.44 -24.82 -28.33
CA MET A 268 -0.59 -26.01 -28.14
C MET A 268 0.45 -25.84 -27.03
N GLU A 269 1.02 -24.63 -26.93
CA GLU A 269 2.03 -24.32 -25.91
C GLU A 269 1.36 -24.19 -24.55
N ARG A 270 0.25 -23.49 -24.47
CA ARG A 270 -0.60 -23.37 -23.28
C ARG A 270 -1.04 -24.72 -22.77
N ASP A 271 -1.60 -25.59 -23.63
CA ASP A 271 -2.03 -26.95 -23.27
C ASP A 271 -0.87 -27.75 -22.66
N TYR A 272 0.33 -27.61 -23.21
CA TYR A 272 1.49 -28.29 -22.69
C TYR A 272 1.92 -27.77 -21.32
N ILE A 273 1.97 -26.46 -21.12
CA ILE A 273 2.29 -25.82 -19.84
C ILE A 273 1.26 -26.25 -18.78
N MET A 274 -0.03 -26.05 -19.06
CA MET A 274 -1.11 -26.38 -18.11
C MET A 274 -1.12 -27.84 -17.71
N ARG A 275 -0.91 -28.75 -18.66
CA ARG A 275 -0.83 -30.18 -18.36
C ARG A 275 0.32 -30.49 -17.39
N VAL A 276 1.50 -29.95 -17.60
CA VAL A 276 2.65 -30.23 -16.75
C VAL A 276 2.51 -29.63 -15.37
N VAL A 277 1.90 -28.44 -15.25
CA VAL A 277 1.58 -27.81 -13.97
C VAL A 277 0.54 -28.65 -13.19
N CYS A 278 -0.54 -29.08 -13.84
CA CYS A 278 -1.55 -29.93 -13.22
C CYS A 278 -0.98 -31.31 -12.81
N GLU A 279 -0.10 -31.91 -13.60
CA GLU A 279 0.63 -33.13 -13.23
C GLU A 279 1.54 -32.91 -12.00
N ALA A 280 2.20 -31.77 -11.90
CA ALA A 280 3.05 -31.41 -10.77
C ALA A 280 2.22 -31.18 -9.48
N ALA A 281 1.03 -30.60 -9.59
CA ALA A 281 0.07 -30.43 -8.48
C ALA A 281 -0.42 -31.78 -7.90
N LEU A 282 -0.26 -32.88 -8.62
CA LEU A 282 -0.58 -34.26 -8.18
C LEU A 282 0.67 -35.06 -7.77
N SER A 283 1.85 -34.43 -7.69
CA SER A 283 3.09 -35.08 -7.30
C SER A 283 3.02 -35.72 -5.90
N LYS A 284 3.81 -36.77 -5.67
CA LYS A 284 3.97 -37.33 -4.32
C LYS A 284 4.74 -36.42 -3.37
N GLU A 285 5.58 -35.55 -3.90
CA GLU A 285 6.43 -34.64 -3.13
C GLU A 285 5.67 -33.35 -2.80
N GLU A 286 5.54 -33.05 -1.51
CA GLU A 286 4.83 -31.89 -0.98
C GLU A 286 5.31 -30.56 -1.60
N LYS A 287 6.64 -30.31 -1.59
CA LYS A 287 7.22 -29.08 -2.10
C LYS A 287 6.93 -28.84 -3.59
N ILE A 288 6.80 -29.92 -4.37
CA ILE A 288 6.45 -29.85 -5.78
C ILE A 288 4.97 -29.49 -5.93
N ARG A 289 4.08 -30.11 -5.13
CA ARG A 289 2.65 -29.73 -5.14
C ARG A 289 2.45 -28.26 -4.77
N LEU A 290 3.09 -27.84 -3.65
CA LEU A 290 3.01 -26.45 -3.20
C LEU A 290 3.41 -25.48 -4.30
N ALA A 291 4.58 -25.63 -4.89
CA ALA A 291 5.07 -24.75 -5.96
C ALA A 291 4.18 -24.80 -7.21
N ALA A 292 3.56 -25.95 -7.52
CA ALA A 292 2.62 -26.07 -8.64
C ALA A 292 1.32 -25.31 -8.38
N PHE A 293 0.79 -25.30 -7.15
CA PHE A 293 -0.37 -24.48 -6.79
C PHE A 293 -0.02 -22.98 -6.79
N GLU A 294 1.17 -22.59 -6.32
CA GLU A 294 1.67 -21.20 -6.47
C GLU A 294 1.65 -20.76 -7.94
N CYS A 295 2.09 -21.62 -8.87
CA CYS A 295 1.96 -21.36 -10.31
C CYS A 295 0.51 -21.22 -10.77
N LEU A 296 -0.40 -22.10 -10.30
CA LEU A 296 -1.82 -22.03 -10.66
C LEU A 296 -2.48 -20.74 -10.19
N VAL A 297 -2.15 -20.28 -8.97
CA VAL A 297 -2.61 -18.99 -8.43
C VAL A 297 -2.15 -17.84 -9.34
N SER A 298 -0.86 -17.80 -9.69
CA SER A 298 -0.33 -16.76 -10.57
C SER A 298 -0.89 -16.83 -12.00
N ILE A 299 -1.17 -18.04 -12.51
CA ILE A 299 -1.85 -18.22 -13.81
C ILE A 299 -3.30 -17.72 -13.74
N ALA A 300 -3.98 -17.91 -12.61
CA ALA A 300 -5.35 -17.41 -12.42
C ALA A 300 -5.43 -15.88 -12.58
N SER A 301 -4.52 -15.14 -11.94
CA SER A 301 -4.48 -13.69 -12.03
C SER A 301 -4.03 -13.18 -13.40
N MET A 302 -3.03 -13.82 -14.02
CA MET A 302 -2.43 -13.30 -15.27
C MET A 302 -3.16 -13.74 -16.56
N TYR A 303 -3.85 -14.89 -16.52
CA TYR A 303 -4.38 -15.55 -17.70
C TYR A 303 -5.79 -16.09 -17.51
N TYR A 304 -6.62 -15.41 -16.70
CA TYR A 304 -8.00 -15.79 -16.38
C TYR A 304 -8.80 -16.19 -17.61
N GLU A 305 -8.78 -15.39 -18.67
CA GLU A 305 -9.51 -15.62 -19.92
C GLU A 305 -9.11 -16.91 -20.69
N LYS A 306 -7.93 -17.45 -20.39
CA LYS A 306 -7.40 -18.66 -21.05
C LYS A 306 -7.71 -19.95 -20.25
N LEU A 307 -8.35 -19.86 -19.08
CA LEU A 307 -8.52 -20.98 -18.15
C LEU A 307 -9.68 -21.92 -18.50
N THR A 308 -10.67 -21.47 -19.25
CA THR A 308 -11.90 -22.23 -19.54
C THR A 308 -11.68 -23.72 -19.88
N PRO A 309 -10.70 -24.11 -20.73
CA PRO A 309 -10.51 -25.53 -21.09
C PRO A 309 -10.00 -26.39 -19.94
N TYR A 310 -9.39 -25.80 -18.90
CA TYR A 310 -8.68 -26.49 -17.83
C TYR A 310 -9.43 -26.50 -16.51
N MET A 311 -10.48 -25.70 -16.36
CA MET A 311 -11.15 -25.46 -15.08
C MET A 311 -11.73 -26.73 -14.44
N ASN A 312 -12.22 -27.70 -15.22
CA ASN A 312 -12.73 -28.95 -14.65
C ASN A 312 -11.62 -29.78 -13.97
N ASP A 313 -10.44 -29.84 -14.57
CA ASP A 313 -9.29 -30.55 -14.01
C ASP A 313 -8.76 -29.81 -12.78
N ILE A 314 -8.60 -28.47 -12.89
CA ILE A 314 -8.15 -27.63 -11.78
C ILE A 314 -9.11 -27.72 -10.60
N PHE A 315 -10.41 -27.67 -10.85
CA PHE A 315 -11.43 -27.84 -9.80
C PHE A 315 -11.26 -29.17 -9.05
N THR A 316 -11.08 -30.26 -9.79
CA THR A 316 -10.89 -31.59 -9.21
C THR A 316 -9.61 -31.64 -8.35
N ILE A 317 -8.51 -31.02 -8.82
CA ILE A 317 -7.22 -31.00 -8.16
C ILE A 317 -7.29 -30.12 -6.88
N THR A 318 -7.87 -28.94 -6.97
CA THR A 318 -8.03 -28.01 -5.83
C THR A 318 -8.95 -28.56 -4.77
N ALA A 319 -10.10 -29.11 -5.16
CA ALA A 319 -11.05 -29.74 -4.23
C ALA A 319 -10.43 -30.91 -3.44
N LYS A 320 -9.61 -31.72 -4.11
CA LYS A 320 -8.86 -32.80 -3.46
C LYS A 320 -7.81 -32.23 -2.50
N ALA A 321 -7.04 -31.22 -2.91
CA ALA A 321 -5.99 -30.63 -2.09
C ALA A 321 -6.55 -30.01 -0.80
N VAL A 322 -7.65 -29.27 -0.85
CA VAL A 322 -8.27 -28.66 0.35
C VAL A 322 -8.74 -29.71 1.36
N ARG A 323 -9.20 -30.87 0.90
CA ARG A 323 -9.73 -31.92 1.77
C ARG A 323 -8.68 -32.86 2.32
N GLU A 324 -7.69 -33.24 1.51
CA GLU A 324 -6.84 -34.41 1.75
C GLU A 324 -5.35 -34.10 1.89
N ASP A 325 -4.88 -32.91 1.49
CA ASP A 325 -3.47 -32.58 1.49
C ASP A 325 -3.02 -31.92 2.81
N VAL A 326 -1.71 -31.70 2.94
CA VAL A 326 -1.13 -30.93 4.04
C VAL A 326 -1.59 -29.46 3.96
N GLU A 327 -1.64 -28.79 5.11
CA GLU A 327 -2.18 -27.45 5.23
C GLU A 327 -1.56 -26.43 4.25
N SER A 328 -0.23 -26.46 4.11
CA SER A 328 0.50 -25.55 3.19
C SER A 328 0.00 -25.63 1.74
N VAL A 329 -0.30 -26.84 1.26
CA VAL A 329 -0.83 -27.08 -0.09
C VAL A 329 -2.32 -26.74 -0.17
N ALA A 330 -3.09 -27.06 0.88
CA ALA A 330 -4.51 -26.75 0.95
C ALA A 330 -4.76 -25.22 0.94
N LEU A 331 -3.92 -24.45 1.63
CA LEU A 331 -3.96 -22.97 1.62
C LEU A 331 -3.79 -22.42 0.21
N GLN A 332 -2.83 -22.90 -0.57
CA GLN A 332 -2.63 -22.45 -1.95
C GLN A 332 -3.77 -22.89 -2.89
N ALA A 333 -4.39 -24.02 -2.61
CA ALA A 333 -5.56 -24.45 -3.37
C ALA A 333 -6.80 -23.58 -3.09
N ILE A 334 -6.93 -23.05 -1.87
CA ILE A 334 -7.97 -22.06 -1.52
C ILE A 334 -7.62 -20.72 -2.18
N GLU A 335 -6.36 -20.30 -2.13
CA GLU A 335 -5.86 -19.06 -2.72
C GLU A 335 -6.13 -18.99 -4.23
N PHE A 336 -6.05 -20.12 -4.94
CA PHE A 336 -6.46 -20.18 -6.35
C PHE A 336 -7.91 -19.69 -6.53
N TRP A 337 -8.83 -20.11 -5.66
CA TRP A 337 -10.24 -19.69 -5.75
C TRP A 337 -10.44 -18.25 -5.31
N SER A 338 -9.65 -17.78 -4.33
CA SER A 338 -9.63 -16.36 -3.96
C SER A 338 -9.22 -15.48 -5.14
N SER A 339 -8.14 -15.87 -5.85
CA SER A 339 -7.68 -15.14 -7.05
C SER A 339 -8.72 -15.16 -8.19
N ILE A 340 -9.41 -16.27 -8.39
CA ILE A 340 -10.51 -16.31 -9.38
C ILE A 340 -11.67 -15.39 -8.97
N CYS A 341 -12.00 -15.32 -7.66
CA CYS A 341 -13.02 -14.38 -7.19
C CYS A 341 -12.61 -12.92 -7.42
N ASP A 342 -11.36 -12.57 -7.09
CA ASP A 342 -10.86 -11.21 -7.28
C ASP A 342 -10.94 -10.80 -8.75
N GLU A 343 -10.46 -11.64 -9.69
CA GLU A 343 -10.57 -11.38 -11.13
C GLU A 343 -12.05 -11.23 -11.59
N GLU A 344 -12.96 -12.09 -11.10
CA GLU A 344 -14.38 -11.98 -11.46
C GLU A 344 -15.04 -10.74 -10.85
N ILE A 345 -14.65 -10.32 -9.64
CA ILE A 345 -15.12 -9.09 -9.00
C ILE A 345 -14.67 -7.89 -9.81
N ASP A 346 -13.38 -7.81 -10.14
CA ASP A 346 -12.81 -6.68 -10.88
C ASP A 346 -13.46 -6.55 -12.27
N ILE A 347 -13.63 -7.67 -13.00
CA ILE A 347 -14.34 -7.69 -14.28
C ILE A 347 -15.79 -7.22 -14.12
N LEU A 348 -16.50 -7.65 -13.08
CA LEU A 348 -17.91 -7.29 -12.86
C LEU A 348 -18.07 -5.84 -12.40
N GLU A 349 -17.14 -5.30 -11.60
CA GLU A 349 -17.12 -3.90 -11.18
C GLU A 349 -16.85 -2.98 -12.38
N GLU A 350 -15.92 -3.34 -13.28
CA GLU A 350 -15.63 -2.61 -14.51
C GLU A 350 -16.85 -2.56 -15.46
N TYR A 351 -17.59 -3.69 -15.59
CA TYR A 351 -18.84 -3.72 -16.37
C TYR A 351 -19.99 -2.93 -15.75
N ALA A 352 -20.03 -2.75 -14.43
CA ALA A 352 -21.07 -1.98 -13.76
C ALA A 352 -20.87 -0.46 -13.95
N GLY A 353 -19.66 -0.03 -14.27
CA GLY A 353 -19.28 1.39 -14.39
C GLY A 353 -19.69 2.08 -15.68
N GLU A 354 -19.69 1.43 -16.86
CA GLU A 354 -20.20 2.01 -18.11
C GLU A 354 -20.34 0.96 -19.23
N PHE A 355 -21.49 1.01 -19.90
CA PHE A 355 -21.78 0.23 -21.10
C PHE A 355 -21.10 0.87 -22.32
N THR A 356 -19.78 0.89 -22.39
CA THR A 356 -19.05 1.15 -23.62
C THR A 356 -18.58 -0.21 -24.17
N GLY A 357 -19.28 -0.68 -25.17
CA GLY A 357 -19.17 -2.03 -25.74
C GLY A 357 -17.85 -2.34 -26.42
N ASP A 358 -16.72 -2.12 -25.78
CA ASP A 358 -15.39 -2.35 -26.34
C ASP A 358 -14.39 -3.04 -25.37
N SER A 359 -14.82 -3.58 -24.21
CA SER A 359 -13.94 -4.42 -23.41
C SER A 359 -13.93 -5.85 -23.95
N ASP A 360 -12.76 -6.31 -24.39
CA ASP A 360 -12.54 -7.63 -24.98
C ASP A 360 -12.60 -8.78 -23.93
N VAL A 361 -12.66 -8.49 -22.63
CA VAL A 361 -12.65 -9.49 -21.54
C VAL A 361 -14.07 -9.78 -21.08
N GLN A 362 -14.55 -10.99 -21.32
CA GLN A 362 -15.84 -11.48 -20.89
C GLN A 362 -15.69 -12.33 -19.62
N CYS A 363 -16.47 -12.02 -18.55
CA CYS A 363 -16.52 -12.86 -17.35
C CYS A 363 -16.99 -14.29 -17.68
N SER A 364 -16.22 -15.28 -17.26
CA SER A 364 -16.53 -16.70 -17.48
C SER A 364 -17.40 -17.31 -16.39
N TYR A 365 -17.63 -16.61 -15.27
CA TYR A 365 -18.44 -17.05 -14.12
C TYR A 365 -18.00 -18.42 -13.55
N PHE A 366 -16.71 -18.66 -13.42
CA PHE A 366 -16.16 -19.92 -12.89
C PHE A 366 -16.62 -20.18 -11.46
N VAL A 367 -16.65 -19.13 -10.62
CA VAL A 367 -17.12 -19.23 -9.24
C VAL A 367 -18.57 -19.70 -9.18
N LYS A 368 -19.44 -19.12 -9.99
CA LYS A 368 -20.86 -19.53 -10.08
C LYS A 368 -21.02 -20.96 -10.57
N GLN A 369 -20.21 -21.41 -11.52
CA GLN A 369 -20.22 -22.80 -12.01
C GLN A 369 -19.77 -23.80 -10.93
N ALA A 370 -18.78 -23.42 -10.11
CA ALA A 370 -18.23 -24.26 -9.04
C ALA A 370 -19.07 -24.22 -7.75
N LEU A 371 -19.96 -23.27 -7.59
CA LEU A 371 -20.59 -22.81 -6.36
C LEU A 371 -21.12 -23.94 -5.47
N ASN A 372 -21.89 -24.84 -6.04
CA ASN A 372 -22.55 -25.95 -5.30
C ASN A 372 -21.61 -26.96 -4.65
N VAL A 373 -20.34 -26.99 -5.08
CA VAL A 373 -19.33 -27.91 -4.52
C VAL A 373 -18.24 -27.12 -3.78
N LEU A 374 -17.90 -25.92 -4.26
CA LEU A 374 -16.90 -25.05 -3.65
C LEU A 374 -17.36 -24.58 -2.24
N VAL A 375 -18.58 -24.08 -2.11
CA VAL A 375 -19.11 -23.60 -0.82
C VAL A 375 -19.08 -24.68 0.27
N PRO A 376 -19.58 -25.94 0.06
CA PRO A 376 -19.43 -26.99 1.05
C PRO A 376 -17.98 -27.29 1.44
N ILE A 377 -17.03 -27.26 0.49
CA ILE A 377 -15.61 -27.49 0.78
C ILE A 377 -15.06 -26.38 1.69
N LEU A 378 -15.38 -25.11 1.39
CA LEU A 378 -14.96 -23.99 2.22
C LEU A 378 -15.57 -24.07 3.64
N LEU A 379 -16.84 -24.42 3.76
CA LEU A 379 -17.51 -24.61 5.05
C LEU A 379 -16.87 -25.75 5.88
N GLU A 380 -16.42 -26.84 5.23
CA GLU A 380 -15.67 -27.91 5.89
C GLU A 380 -14.35 -27.41 6.52
N THR A 381 -13.69 -26.42 5.90
CA THR A 381 -12.43 -25.87 6.44
C THR A 381 -12.64 -25.09 7.73
N LEU A 382 -13.79 -24.42 7.88
CA LEU A 382 -14.11 -23.63 9.08
C LEU A 382 -14.20 -24.49 10.35
N LEU A 383 -14.42 -25.81 10.22
CA LEU A 383 -14.46 -26.75 11.32
C LEU A 383 -13.06 -27.22 11.79
N LYS A 384 -11.99 -26.87 11.06
CA LYS A 384 -10.60 -27.30 11.33
C LYS A 384 -9.85 -26.32 12.26
N GLN A 385 -10.50 -25.79 13.28
CA GLN A 385 -9.90 -24.90 14.27
C GLN A 385 -9.11 -25.68 15.32
N GLU A 386 -7.94 -25.19 15.71
CA GLU A 386 -7.11 -25.77 16.76
C GLU A 386 -7.31 -25.08 18.11
N GLU A 387 -7.20 -25.83 19.24
CA GLU A 387 -7.39 -25.26 20.59
C GLU A 387 -6.25 -24.33 21.02
N ASP A 388 -5.04 -24.64 20.56
CA ASP A 388 -3.82 -23.91 20.92
C ASP A 388 -3.44 -22.83 19.91
N GLN A 389 -4.36 -22.39 19.05
CA GLN A 389 -4.16 -21.20 18.23
C GLN A 389 -4.14 -19.98 19.13
N ASP A 390 -3.11 -19.95 19.98
CA ASP A 390 -2.73 -18.73 20.66
C ASP A 390 -2.39 -17.69 19.59
N GLN A 391 -3.32 -16.78 19.33
CA GLN A 391 -3.19 -15.34 19.51
C GLN A 391 -1.89 -14.69 18.96
N ASP A 392 -1.07 -15.39 18.22
CA ASP A 392 -0.10 -14.76 17.34
C ASP A 392 -0.89 -14.10 16.21
N GLU A 393 -1.05 -12.78 16.29
CA GLU A 393 -1.82 -11.91 15.38
C GLU A 393 -1.41 -12.04 13.89
N GLY A 394 -0.69 -13.08 13.52
CA GLY A 394 -0.18 -13.32 12.18
C GLY A 394 -0.20 -14.78 11.70
N ALA A 395 -0.70 -15.73 12.48
CA ALA A 395 -0.74 -17.12 12.02
C ALA A 395 -1.96 -17.38 11.11
N TRP A 396 -1.74 -17.31 9.81
CA TRP A 396 -2.73 -17.65 8.79
C TRP A 396 -2.98 -19.16 8.76
N ASN A 397 -4.22 -19.59 8.87
CA ASN A 397 -4.61 -20.99 8.92
C ASN A 397 -5.72 -21.34 7.92
N ILE A 398 -6.00 -22.65 7.77
CA ILE A 398 -6.95 -23.12 6.76
C ILE A 398 -8.39 -22.63 7.01
N ALA A 399 -8.80 -22.45 8.27
CA ALA A 399 -10.13 -21.93 8.60
C ALA A 399 -10.27 -20.44 8.23
N MET A 400 -9.23 -19.64 8.51
CA MET A 400 -9.19 -18.23 8.11
C MET A 400 -9.19 -18.09 6.59
N ALA A 401 -8.37 -18.86 5.88
CA ALA A 401 -8.34 -18.87 4.42
C ALA A 401 -9.70 -19.25 3.82
N GLY A 402 -10.33 -20.29 4.37
CA GLY A 402 -11.65 -20.74 3.93
C GLY A 402 -12.75 -19.69 4.14
N GLY A 403 -12.74 -19.01 5.29
CA GLY A 403 -13.71 -17.93 5.59
C GLY A 403 -13.50 -16.68 4.74
N THR A 404 -12.26 -16.30 4.50
CA THR A 404 -11.90 -15.18 3.60
C THR A 404 -12.34 -15.50 2.16
N CYS A 405 -12.00 -16.68 1.65
CA CYS A 405 -12.44 -17.11 0.32
C CYS A 405 -13.99 -17.19 0.23
N LEU A 406 -14.67 -17.66 1.29
CA LEU A 406 -16.14 -17.68 1.34
C LEU A 406 -16.73 -16.26 1.21
N GLY A 407 -16.10 -15.28 1.83
CA GLY A 407 -16.48 -13.87 1.70
C GLY A 407 -16.29 -13.34 0.27
N LEU A 408 -15.18 -13.66 -0.38
CA LEU A 408 -14.94 -13.32 -1.79
C LEU A 408 -15.96 -14.00 -2.72
N VAL A 409 -16.27 -15.29 -2.47
CA VAL A 409 -17.34 -15.99 -3.21
C VAL A 409 -18.68 -15.28 -3.03
N ALA A 410 -19.01 -14.83 -1.81
CA ALA A 410 -20.26 -14.09 -1.55
C ALA A 410 -20.33 -12.79 -2.34
N ARG A 411 -19.23 -12.03 -2.41
CA ARG A 411 -19.13 -10.81 -3.23
C ARG A 411 -19.31 -11.10 -4.73
N THR A 412 -18.71 -12.19 -5.21
CA THR A 412 -18.77 -12.57 -6.63
C THR A 412 -20.17 -13.02 -7.08
N VAL A 413 -20.89 -13.81 -6.25
CA VAL A 413 -22.16 -14.43 -6.67
C VAL A 413 -23.40 -13.81 -6.05
N GLY A 414 -23.24 -12.91 -5.08
CA GLY A 414 -24.35 -12.22 -4.42
C GLY A 414 -25.32 -13.16 -3.71
N ASP A 415 -26.62 -12.97 -3.94
CA ASP A 415 -27.70 -13.70 -3.27
C ASP A 415 -27.65 -15.23 -3.41
N ASP A 416 -26.99 -15.75 -4.44
CA ASP A 416 -26.96 -17.18 -4.75
C ASP A 416 -26.21 -18.01 -3.68
N ILE A 417 -25.36 -17.38 -2.85
CA ILE A 417 -24.62 -18.07 -1.78
C ILE A 417 -25.50 -18.38 -0.56
N VAL A 418 -26.47 -17.53 -0.26
CA VAL A 418 -27.27 -17.59 0.99
C VAL A 418 -27.91 -18.96 1.20
N PRO A 419 -28.64 -19.54 0.21
CA PRO A 419 -29.29 -20.85 0.40
C PRO A 419 -28.30 -22.01 0.59
N LEU A 420 -27.03 -21.85 0.24
CA LEU A 420 -25.99 -22.88 0.39
C LEU A 420 -25.34 -22.84 1.77
N VAL A 421 -25.23 -21.66 2.37
CA VAL A 421 -24.56 -21.46 3.67
C VAL A 421 -25.54 -21.59 4.83
N MET A 422 -26.78 -21.13 4.69
CA MET A 422 -27.76 -21.13 5.78
C MET A 422 -28.00 -22.51 6.41
N PRO A 423 -28.12 -23.63 5.67
CA PRO A 423 -28.29 -24.97 6.28
C PRO A 423 -27.13 -25.36 7.19
N PHE A 424 -25.90 -25.01 6.83
CA PHE A 424 -24.70 -25.24 7.64
C PHE A 424 -24.77 -24.44 8.95
N ILE A 425 -25.19 -23.18 8.89
CA ILE A 425 -25.33 -22.31 10.05
C ILE A 425 -26.40 -22.89 11.00
N GLU A 426 -27.58 -23.20 10.49
CA GLU A 426 -28.69 -23.73 11.28
C GLU A 426 -28.33 -25.07 11.97
N GLU A 427 -27.57 -25.93 11.29
CA GLU A 427 -27.12 -27.21 11.86
C GLU A 427 -26.09 -27.02 12.98
N ASN A 428 -25.16 -26.05 12.87
CA ASN A 428 -23.96 -25.98 13.72
C ASN A 428 -24.05 -24.93 14.85
N ILE A 429 -24.85 -23.88 14.70
CA ILE A 429 -24.86 -22.73 15.62
C ILE A 429 -25.25 -23.07 17.08
N THR A 430 -25.97 -24.16 17.30
CA THR A 430 -26.43 -24.59 18.64
C THR A 430 -25.73 -25.87 19.15
N LYS A 431 -24.72 -26.35 18.44
CA LYS A 431 -24.01 -27.58 18.81
C LYS A 431 -23.19 -27.41 20.11
N PRO A 432 -22.95 -28.50 20.86
CA PRO A 432 -22.16 -28.46 22.10
C PRO A 432 -20.68 -28.09 21.84
N ASP A 433 -20.14 -28.55 20.73
CA ASP A 433 -18.75 -28.25 20.34
C ASP A 433 -18.63 -26.77 19.92
N TRP A 434 -17.70 -26.06 20.54
CA TRP A 434 -17.45 -24.65 20.27
C TRP A 434 -16.97 -24.41 18.84
N ARG A 435 -16.19 -25.36 18.24
CA ARG A 435 -15.70 -25.24 16.86
C ARG A 435 -16.85 -25.18 15.86
N GLN A 436 -17.90 -25.94 16.10
CA GLN A 436 -19.10 -25.92 15.25
C GLN A 436 -19.87 -24.60 15.40
N ARG A 437 -20.01 -24.09 16.63
CA ARG A 437 -20.69 -22.80 16.86
C ARG A 437 -19.91 -21.64 16.27
N GLU A 438 -18.59 -21.64 16.47
CA GLU A 438 -17.69 -20.62 15.92
C GLU A 438 -17.69 -20.65 14.39
N ALA A 439 -17.54 -21.84 13.75
CA ALA A 439 -17.59 -22.01 12.30
C ALA A 439 -18.92 -21.51 11.70
N ALA A 440 -20.05 -21.78 12.36
CA ALA A 440 -21.36 -21.27 11.94
C ALA A 440 -21.44 -19.74 12.02
N THR A 441 -20.91 -19.16 13.08
CA THR A 441 -20.88 -17.70 13.27
C THR A 441 -19.94 -17.04 12.25
N TYR A 442 -18.77 -17.64 12.03
CA TYR A 442 -17.79 -17.14 11.05
C TYR A 442 -18.33 -17.23 9.61
N ALA A 443 -18.96 -18.35 9.25
CA ALA A 443 -19.62 -18.50 7.96
C ALA A 443 -20.68 -17.40 7.73
N PHE A 444 -21.47 -17.09 8.76
CA PHE A 444 -22.46 -16.01 8.67
C PHE A 444 -21.83 -14.64 8.47
N GLY A 445 -20.82 -14.30 9.28
CA GLY A 445 -20.08 -13.03 9.15
C GLY A 445 -19.41 -12.87 7.78
N SER A 446 -18.89 -13.97 7.21
CA SER A 446 -18.19 -13.95 5.92
C SER A 446 -19.11 -13.62 4.73
N ILE A 447 -20.39 -13.98 4.79
CA ILE A 447 -21.32 -13.77 3.67
C ILE A 447 -22.15 -12.48 3.77
N LEU A 448 -21.84 -11.58 4.70
CA LEU A 448 -22.61 -10.32 4.87
C LEU A 448 -22.29 -9.26 3.82
N GLU A 449 -21.21 -9.40 3.07
CA GLU A 449 -20.86 -8.56 1.94
C GLU A 449 -21.14 -9.30 0.63
N GLY A 450 -21.86 -8.68 -0.29
CA GLY A 450 -22.19 -9.23 -1.61
C GLY A 450 -23.68 -9.50 -1.78
N PRO A 451 -24.34 -10.33 -0.95
CA PRO A 451 -25.79 -10.50 -1.03
C PRO A 451 -26.56 -9.21 -0.74
N SER A 452 -27.72 -9.09 -1.37
CA SER A 452 -28.55 -7.89 -1.23
C SER A 452 -29.06 -7.70 0.22
N PRO A 453 -29.17 -6.45 0.68
CA PRO A 453 -29.74 -6.13 1.99
C PRO A 453 -31.15 -6.70 2.18
N ASP A 454 -31.95 -6.75 1.14
CA ASP A 454 -33.31 -7.33 1.17
C ASP A 454 -33.29 -8.81 1.52
N LYS A 455 -32.24 -9.52 1.11
CA LYS A 455 -32.05 -10.95 1.41
C LYS A 455 -31.53 -11.18 2.83
N LEU A 456 -30.57 -10.32 3.27
CA LEU A 456 -29.90 -10.49 4.56
C LEU A 456 -30.68 -9.94 5.75
N THR A 457 -31.36 -8.80 5.61
CA THR A 457 -32.08 -8.13 6.71
C THR A 457 -33.07 -9.03 7.47
N PRO A 458 -33.92 -9.84 6.82
CA PRO A 458 -34.80 -10.73 7.52
C PRO A 458 -34.07 -11.79 8.36
N ILE A 459 -32.95 -12.29 7.88
CA ILE A 459 -32.09 -13.29 8.56
C ILE A 459 -31.45 -12.65 9.78
N VAL A 460 -30.85 -11.47 9.61
CA VAL A 460 -30.20 -10.74 10.70
C VAL A 460 -31.18 -10.35 11.80
N ASN A 461 -32.40 -9.92 11.48
CA ASN A 461 -33.41 -9.56 12.46
C ASN A 461 -33.81 -10.77 13.36
N VAL A 462 -33.77 -11.98 12.82
CA VAL A 462 -33.99 -13.21 13.60
C VAL A 462 -32.75 -13.57 14.44
N ALA A 463 -31.55 -13.43 13.87
CA ALA A 463 -30.29 -13.85 14.48
C ALA A 463 -29.76 -12.87 15.57
N LEU A 464 -30.09 -11.59 15.49
CA LEU A 464 -29.47 -10.54 16.31
C LEU A 464 -29.55 -10.79 17.81
N ASN A 465 -30.74 -11.15 18.33
CA ASN A 465 -30.90 -11.42 19.76
C ASN A 465 -30.11 -12.67 20.22
N PHE A 466 -29.98 -13.67 19.35
CA PHE A 466 -29.18 -14.84 19.61
C PHE A 466 -27.71 -14.47 19.70
N MET A 467 -27.21 -13.67 18.76
CA MET A 467 -25.82 -13.24 18.71
C MET A 467 -25.46 -12.35 19.92
N LEU A 468 -26.30 -11.40 20.29
CA LEU A 468 -26.11 -10.59 21.52
C LEU A 468 -26.05 -11.46 22.78
N SER A 469 -26.86 -12.53 22.84
CA SER A 469 -26.80 -13.49 23.94
C SER A 469 -25.53 -14.35 23.88
N ALA A 470 -25.10 -14.80 22.70
CA ALA A 470 -23.88 -15.58 22.52
C ALA A 470 -22.64 -14.77 22.93
N LEU A 471 -22.55 -13.53 22.53
CA LEU A 471 -21.43 -12.65 22.87
C LEU A 471 -21.21 -12.53 24.39
N THR A 472 -22.31 -12.51 25.19
CA THR A 472 -22.20 -12.36 26.65
C THR A 472 -22.15 -13.68 27.41
N LYS A 473 -22.72 -14.76 26.86
CA LYS A 473 -22.99 -16.00 27.63
C LYS A 473 -22.28 -17.23 27.11
N ASP A 474 -21.72 -17.22 25.90
CA ASP A 474 -20.98 -18.38 25.40
C ASP A 474 -19.79 -18.67 26.30
N PRO A 475 -19.56 -19.92 26.73
CA PRO A 475 -18.43 -20.25 27.59
C PRO A 475 -17.05 -20.18 26.87
N ASN A 476 -17.05 -20.16 25.55
CA ASN A 476 -15.82 -20.17 24.76
C ASN A 476 -15.51 -18.77 24.20
N THR A 477 -14.27 -18.33 24.39
CA THR A 477 -13.81 -17.00 23.98
C THR A 477 -13.71 -16.84 22.46
N HIS A 478 -13.38 -17.89 21.71
CA HIS A 478 -13.34 -17.85 20.24
C HIS A 478 -14.71 -17.60 19.64
N VAL A 479 -15.75 -18.24 20.20
CA VAL A 479 -17.14 -17.97 19.78
C VAL A 479 -17.56 -16.53 20.06
N LYS A 480 -17.17 -15.96 21.22
CA LYS A 480 -17.44 -14.56 21.54
C LYS A 480 -16.71 -13.61 20.62
N ASP A 481 -15.42 -13.87 20.33
CA ASP A 481 -14.60 -13.07 19.44
C ASP A 481 -15.22 -13.00 18.03
N THR A 482 -15.50 -14.15 17.42
CA THR A 482 -16.14 -14.24 16.11
C THR A 482 -17.53 -13.63 16.10
N THR A 483 -18.29 -13.76 17.20
CA THR A 483 -19.61 -13.13 17.34
C THR A 483 -19.50 -11.60 17.36
N ALA A 484 -18.55 -11.04 18.09
CA ALA A 484 -18.31 -9.58 18.13
C ALA A 484 -17.90 -9.07 16.74
N TRP A 485 -16.99 -9.78 16.05
CA TRP A 485 -16.62 -9.47 14.68
C TRP A 485 -17.82 -9.50 13.72
N THR A 486 -18.65 -10.54 13.79
CA THR A 486 -19.85 -10.69 12.95
C THR A 486 -20.85 -9.56 13.19
N LEU A 487 -21.04 -9.13 14.45
CA LEU A 487 -21.88 -7.97 14.77
C LEU A 487 -21.32 -6.69 14.13
N GLY A 488 -20.00 -6.50 14.16
CA GLY A 488 -19.32 -5.39 13.46
C GLY A 488 -19.66 -5.39 11.98
N ARG A 489 -19.53 -6.53 11.30
CA ARG A 489 -19.87 -6.66 9.87
C ARG A 489 -21.35 -6.40 9.57
N ILE A 490 -22.27 -6.81 10.48
CA ILE A 490 -23.69 -6.46 10.34
C ILE A 490 -23.88 -4.95 10.36
N PHE A 491 -23.24 -4.25 11.28
CA PHE A 491 -23.35 -2.80 11.37
C PHE A 491 -22.66 -2.09 10.20
N GLU A 492 -21.55 -2.61 9.68
CA GLU A 492 -20.84 -2.09 8.53
C GLU A 492 -21.68 -2.13 7.26
N PHE A 493 -22.24 -3.30 6.93
CA PHE A 493 -22.88 -3.51 5.62
C PHE A 493 -24.38 -3.27 5.60
N LEU A 494 -25.06 -3.36 6.75
CA LEU A 494 -26.53 -3.38 6.79
C LEU A 494 -27.14 -2.25 7.63
N HIS A 495 -26.35 -1.36 8.22
CA HIS A 495 -26.84 -0.29 9.09
C HIS A 495 -27.84 0.64 8.40
N GLY A 496 -27.56 1.09 7.19
CA GLY A 496 -28.34 2.09 6.44
C GLY A 496 -29.21 1.55 5.32
N SER A 497 -29.28 0.24 5.14
CA SER A 497 -29.64 -0.37 3.86
C SER A 497 -31.12 -0.47 3.54
N THR A 498 -32.04 -0.34 4.50
CA THR A 498 -33.48 -0.35 4.19
C THR A 498 -34.24 0.59 5.12
N MET A 499 -34.86 1.65 4.57
CA MET A 499 -35.73 2.53 5.34
C MET A 499 -37.00 1.83 5.86
N ASP A 500 -37.45 0.72 5.23
CA ASP A 500 -38.69 0.04 5.56
C ASP A 500 -38.55 -0.98 6.71
N ALA A 501 -37.34 -1.50 6.98
CA ALA A 501 -37.09 -2.48 8.05
C ALA A 501 -35.65 -2.33 8.64
N PRO A 502 -35.36 -1.27 9.40
CA PRO A 502 -34.03 -1.07 9.97
C PRO A 502 -33.68 -2.17 10.97
N ILE A 503 -32.45 -2.69 10.89
CA ILE A 503 -31.92 -3.69 11.84
C ILE A 503 -31.77 -3.05 13.23
N ILE A 504 -31.33 -1.81 13.30
CA ILE A 504 -31.16 -1.07 14.54
C ILE A 504 -32.38 -0.17 14.73
N THR A 505 -33.13 -0.42 15.79
CA THR A 505 -34.33 0.30 16.15
C THR A 505 -34.15 0.96 17.51
N PRO A 506 -34.92 2.01 17.85
CA PRO A 506 -34.88 2.58 19.18
C PRO A 506 -35.19 1.56 20.30
N ALA A 507 -35.89 0.47 19.97
CA ALA A 507 -36.23 -0.56 20.94
C ALA A 507 -35.06 -1.53 21.25
N ASN A 508 -34.17 -1.81 20.28
CA ASN A 508 -33.05 -2.73 20.48
C ASN A 508 -31.68 -2.02 20.65
N CYS A 509 -31.57 -0.73 20.30
CA CYS A 509 -30.33 0.04 20.37
C CYS A 509 -29.76 0.03 21.80
N GLN A 510 -30.57 0.21 22.83
CA GLN A 510 -30.13 0.14 24.22
C GLN A 510 -29.51 -1.22 24.56
N GLN A 511 -30.13 -2.31 24.12
CA GLN A 511 -29.60 -3.66 24.36
C GLN A 511 -28.28 -3.88 23.61
N ILE A 512 -28.17 -3.44 22.36
CA ILE A 512 -26.95 -3.55 21.55
C ILE A 512 -25.81 -2.82 22.24
N VAL A 513 -25.99 -1.53 22.59
CA VAL A 513 -24.97 -0.72 23.28
C VAL A 513 -24.58 -1.38 24.61
N THR A 514 -25.55 -1.78 25.45
CA THR A 514 -25.27 -2.40 26.75
C THR A 514 -24.43 -3.68 26.59
N VAL A 515 -24.74 -4.54 25.62
CA VAL A 515 -24.01 -5.79 25.37
C VAL A 515 -22.59 -5.50 24.88
N LEU A 516 -22.40 -4.54 23.97
CA LEU A 516 -21.07 -4.17 23.47
C LEU A 516 -20.20 -3.59 24.60
N LEU A 517 -20.73 -2.67 25.42
CA LEU A 517 -20.02 -2.10 26.55
C LEU A 517 -19.65 -3.16 27.60
N GLN A 518 -20.55 -4.12 27.86
CA GLN A 518 -20.26 -5.25 28.76
C GLN A 518 -19.12 -6.11 28.18
N SER A 519 -19.12 -6.39 26.87
CA SER A 519 -18.11 -7.23 26.21
C SER A 519 -16.72 -6.56 26.17
N MET A 520 -16.63 -5.25 26.30
CA MET A 520 -15.36 -4.54 26.46
C MET A 520 -14.65 -4.87 27.79
N THR A 521 -15.29 -5.55 28.72
CA THR A 521 -14.66 -6.04 29.98
C THR A 521 -14.16 -7.49 29.88
N ASP A 522 -14.37 -8.16 28.75
CA ASP A 522 -13.92 -9.52 28.48
C ASP A 522 -12.41 -9.56 28.14
N VAL A 523 -11.87 -10.71 27.75
CA VAL A 523 -10.47 -10.84 27.32
C VAL A 523 -10.13 -9.87 26.17
N PRO A 524 -8.85 -9.47 26.01
CA PRO A 524 -8.45 -8.40 25.09
C PRO A 524 -8.99 -8.54 23.65
N ASN A 525 -8.95 -9.74 23.09
CA ASN A 525 -9.41 -9.98 21.71
C ASN A 525 -10.93 -9.73 21.58
N VAL A 526 -11.74 -10.29 22.48
CA VAL A 526 -13.19 -10.06 22.48
C VAL A 526 -13.52 -8.59 22.71
N ALA A 527 -12.81 -7.95 23.64
CA ALA A 527 -12.97 -6.52 23.93
C ALA A 527 -12.61 -5.65 22.72
N GLY A 528 -11.54 -5.97 22.00
CA GLY A 528 -11.11 -5.28 20.78
C GLY A 528 -12.15 -5.40 19.66
N LYS A 529 -12.69 -6.62 19.43
CA LYS A 529 -13.76 -6.82 18.44
C LYS A 529 -15.06 -6.13 18.83
N ALA A 530 -15.37 -6.05 20.13
CA ALA A 530 -16.54 -5.30 20.62
C ALA A 530 -16.35 -3.77 20.39
N CYS A 531 -15.13 -3.23 20.56
CA CYS A 531 -14.80 -1.87 20.16
C CYS A 531 -15.01 -1.67 18.64
N GLY A 532 -14.51 -2.58 17.80
CA GLY A 532 -14.72 -2.53 16.36
C GLY A 532 -16.20 -2.57 15.95
N ALA A 533 -17.01 -3.41 16.61
CA ALA A 533 -18.45 -3.42 16.37
C ALA A 533 -19.11 -2.07 16.73
N LEU A 534 -18.69 -1.44 17.81
CA LEU A 534 -19.17 -0.12 18.19
C LEU A 534 -18.68 0.98 17.22
N TYR A 535 -17.49 0.83 16.65
CA TYR A 535 -16.96 1.71 15.61
C TYR A 535 -17.91 1.76 14.40
N PHE A 536 -18.24 0.61 13.82
CA PHE A 536 -19.16 0.54 12.68
C PHE A 536 -20.59 0.96 13.04
N LEU A 537 -21.02 0.67 14.25
CA LEU A 537 -22.32 1.15 14.75
C LEU A 537 -22.37 2.69 14.79
N ALA A 538 -21.29 3.33 15.25
CA ALA A 538 -21.20 4.80 15.29
C ALA A 538 -21.12 5.40 13.90
N GLN A 539 -20.31 4.80 13.00
CA GLN A 539 -20.14 5.23 11.62
C GLN A 539 -21.46 5.27 10.86
N GLY A 540 -22.33 4.30 11.08
CA GLY A 540 -23.65 4.28 10.46
C GLY A 540 -24.58 5.46 10.83
N TYR A 541 -24.19 6.26 11.82
CA TYR A 541 -24.91 7.49 12.22
C TYR A 541 -24.15 8.77 11.84
N GLU A 542 -23.23 8.70 10.90
CA GLU A 542 -22.61 9.91 10.32
C GLU A 542 -23.70 10.77 9.63
N ASP A 543 -23.64 12.07 9.84
CA ASP A 543 -24.51 13.07 9.21
C ASP A 543 -26.04 12.91 9.45
N VAL A 544 -26.46 12.19 10.48
CA VAL A 544 -27.90 11.94 10.79
C VAL A 544 -28.64 13.17 11.32
N GLY A 545 -27.95 14.29 11.54
CA GLY A 545 -28.56 15.53 12.00
C GLY A 545 -28.27 15.87 13.48
N PRO A 546 -29.13 16.65 14.15
CA PRO A 546 -28.81 17.19 15.48
C PRO A 546 -28.77 16.16 16.60
N SER A 547 -29.46 15.02 16.45
CA SER A 547 -29.51 13.93 17.43
C SER A 547 -29.51 12.57 16.74
N SER A 548 -28.85 11.56 17.33
CA SER A 548 -28.82 10.18 16.87
C SER A 548 -29.31 9.20 17.95
N PRO A 549 -29.66 7.96 17.62
CA PRO A 549 -29.99 6.91 18.61
C PRO A 549 -28.88 6.64 19.61
N LEU A 550 -27.61 6.97 19.30
CA LEU A 550 -26.47 6.82 20.21
C LEU A 550 -26.29 8.04 21.16
N THR A 551 -26.86 9.18 20.86
CA THR A 551 -26.75 10.41 21.66
C THR A 551 -27.03 10.17 23.17
N PRO A 552 -28.06 9.43 23.60
CA PRO A 552 -28.35 9.17 25.01
C PRO A 552 -27.25 8.36 25.71
N TYR A 553 -26.50 7.55 24.98
CA TYR A 553 -25.48 6.64 25.52
C TYR A 553 -24.05 7.19 25.34
N PHE A 554 -23.87 8.35 24.71
CA PHE A 554 -22.56 8.90 24.35
C PHE A 554 -21.61 8.98 25.57
N GLN A 555 -22.07 9.45 26.71
CA GLN A 555 -21.26 9.57 27.90
C GLN A 555 -20.82 8.19 28.44
N GLU A 556 -21.71 7.18 28.42
CA GLU A 556 -21.40 5.82 28.87
C GLU A 556 -20.39 5.16 27.93
N ILE A 557 -20.55 5.34 26.63
CA ILE A 557 -19.66 4.83 25.58
C ILE A 557 -18.25 5.40 25.79
N VAL A 558 -18.13 6.72 25.88
CA VAL A 558 -16.85 7.40 26.08
C VAL A 558 -16.16 6.92 27.36
N GLN A 559 -16.90 6.83 28.48
CA GLN A 559 -16.36 6.37 29.75
C GLN A 559 -15.87 4.91 29.68
N ALA A 560 -16.61 4.04 29.00
CA ALA A 560 -16.22 2.64 28.80
C ALA A 560 -14.94 2.54 27.95
N LEU A 561 -14.86 3.26 26.84
CA LEU A 561 -13.67 3.28 25.98
C LEU A 561 -12.43 3.79 26.73
N LEU A 562 -12.53 4.89 27.46
CA LEU A 562 -11.44 5.39 28.31
C LEU A 562 -11.05 4.40 29.41
N THR A 563 -12.00 3.64 29.96
CA THR A 563 -11.69 2.58 30.93
C THR A 563 -10.90 1.45 30.27
N VAL A 564 -11.26 1.06 29.05
CA VAL A 564 -10.54 0.04 28.26
C VAL A 564 -9.09 0.46 27.99
N THR A 565 -8.84 1.73 27.63
CA THR A 565 -7.48 2.20 27.35
C THR A 565 -6.53 2.10 28.53
N HIS A 566 -7.07 2.10 29.77
CA HIS A 566 -6.32 2.00 31.03
C HIS A 566 -6.24 0.59 31.62
N ARG A 567 -6.77 -0.41 30.96
CA ARG A 567 -6.63 -1.82 31.39
C ARG A 567 -5.15 -2.23 31.39
N GLU A 568 -4.76 -3.06 32.35
CA GLU A 568 -3.38 -3.59 32.44
C GLU A 568 -3.00 -4.40 31.18
N ASP A 569 -3.97 -5.12 30.63
CA ASP A 569 -3.86 -5.96 29.42
C ASP A 569 -4.19 -5.20 28.11
N ALA A 570 -4.39 -3.88 28.15
CA ALA A 570 -4.74 -3.10 26.95
C ALA A 570 -3.66 -3.09 25.85
N GLY A 571 -2.43 -3.50 26.18
CA GLY A 571 -1.36 -3.71 25.18
C GLY A 571 -1.44 -5.02 24.42
N GLU A 572 -2.28 -5.96 24.85
CA GLU A 572 -2.51 -7.25 24.20
C GLU A 572 -3.59 -7.08 23.10
N GLY A 573 -3.47 -7.83 21.99
CA GLY A 573 -4.46 -7.84 20.92
C GLY A 573 -4.79 -6.46 20.35
N ARG A 574 -3.88 -5.49 20.42
CA ARG A 574 -4.09 -4.11 19.97
C ARG A 574 -5.33 -3.42 20.59
N LEU A 575 -5.78 -3.88 21.76
CA LEU A 575 -7.01 -3.42 22.39
C LEU A 575 -7.00 -1.89 22.65
N ARG A 576 -5.85 -1.32 23.09
CA ARG A 576 -5.73 0.13 23.31
C ARG A 576 -5.93 0.92 22.02
N THR A 577 -5.35 0.45 20.93
CA THR A 577 -5.50 1.05 19.60
C THR A 577 -6.96 1.01 19.16
N ALA A 578 -7.60 -0.15 19.22
CA ALA A 578 -9.03 -0.32 18.88
C ALA A 578 -9.94 0.59 19.72
N ALA A 579 -9.64 0.76 21.02
CA ALA A 579 -10.43 1.63 21.89
C ALA A 579 -10.29 3.12 21.52
N TYR A 580 -9.09 3.60 21.19
CA TYR A 580 -8.90 4.98 20.73
C TYR A 580 -9.44 5.24 19.35
N GLU A 581 -9.28 4.30 18.41
CA GLU A 581 -9.87 4.38 17.06
C GLU A 581 -11.41 4.47 17.16
N THR A 582 -12.00 3.63 18.00
CA THR A 582 -13.45 3.68 18.25
C THR A 582 -13.87 4.98 18.93
N LEU A 583 -13.09 5.51 19.87
CA LEU A 583 -13.35 6.81 20.49
C LEU A 583 -13.31 7.94 19.46
N ASN A 584 -12.36 7.91 18.53
CA ASN A 584 -12.26 8.88 17.46
C ASN A 584 -13.51 8.85 16.57
N GLU A 585 -13.96 7.66 16.19
CA GLU A 585 -15.14 7.51 15.35
C GLU A 585 -16.43 7.94 16.05
N VAL A 586 -16.60 7.57 17.31
CA VAL A 586 -17.73 8.01 18.15
C VAL A 586 -17.77 9.54 18.29
N VAL A 587 -16.62 10.20 18.43
CA VAL A 587 -16.53 11.66 18.46
C VAL A 587 -16.83 12.26 17.08
N ARG A 588 -16.28 11.69 16.02
CA ARG A 588 -16.46 12.14 14.63
C ARG A 588 -17.93 12.12 14.24
N CYS A 589 -18.63 11.03 14.54
CA CYS A 589 -20.06 10.83 14.25
C CYS A 589 -20.99 11.41 15.33
N SER A 590 -20.45 12.09 16.34
CA SER A 590 -21.24 12.69 17.42
C SER A 590 -22.10 13.84 16.91
N THR A 591 -23.20 14.12 17.62
CA THR A 591 -24.18 15.14 17.23
C THR A 591 -23.95 16.47 17.98
N GLU A 592 -24.62 17.53 17.55
CA GLU A 592 -24.53 18.83 18.24
C GLU A 592 -24.92 18.77 19.72
N GLU A 593 -25.89 17.90 20.08
CA GLU A 593 -26.33 17.72 21.48
C GLU A 593 -25.21 17.23 22.39
N THR A 594 -24.23 16.50 21.85
CA THR A 594 -23.08 15.93 22.61
C THR A 594 -21.86 16.85 22.66
N ALA A 595 -21.88 17.99 21.97
CA ALA A 595 -20.73 18.90 21.85
C ALA A 595 -20.14 19.33 23.20
N THR A 596 -20.96 19.51 24.24
CA THR A 596 -20.49 19.83 25.58
C THR A 596 -19.69 18.66 26.19
N LEU A 597 -20.09 17.43 25.94
CA LEU A 597 -19.39 16.25 26.42
C LEU A 597 -18.06 16.05 25.65
N VAL A 598 -18.06 16.32 24.35
CA VAL A 598 -16.82 16.34 23.53
C VAL A 598 -15.85 17.39 24.06
N LEU A 599 -16.31 18.57 24.44
CA LEU A 599 -15.47 19.59 25.02
C LEU A 599 -14.83 19.14 26.36
N GLN A 600 -15.54 18.33 27.15
CA GLN A 600 -15.01 17.78 28.42
C GLN A 600 -13.91 16.73 28.20
N LEU A 601 -13.83 16.13 27.01
CA LEU A 601 -12.74 15.20 26.64
C LEU A 601 -11.40 15.92 26.43
N VAL A 602 -11.40 17.18 26.02
CA VAL A 602 -10.17 17.94 25.73
C VAL A 602 -9.18 17.86 26.89
N PRO A 603 -9.53 18.28 28.12
CA PRO A 603 -8.57 18.20 29.24
C PRO A 603 -8.19 16.75 29.63
N VAL A 604 -9.06 15.76 29.37
CA VAL A 604 -8.76 14.36 29.68
C VAL A 604 -7.65 13.86 28.75
N ILE A 605 -7.82 14.01 27.44
CA ILE A 605 -6.82 13.56 26.46
C ILE A 605 -5.52 14.37 26.59
N MET A 606 -5.60 15.67 26.86
CA MET A 606 -4.42 16.51 27.15
C MET A 606 -3.64 16.02 28.35
N LEU A 607 -4.31 15.60 29.42
CA LEU A 607 -3.66 15.07 30.63
C LEU A 607 -2.98 13.74 30.34
N GLU A 608 -3.64 12.85 29.58
CA GLU A 608 -3.05 11.58 29.16
C GLU A 608 -1.78 11.82 28.33
N LEU A 609 -1.84 12.69 27.32
CA LEU A 609 -0.68 13.03 26.50
C LEU A 609 0.45 13.64 27.34
N HIS A 610 0.11 14.53 28.28
CA HIS A 610 1.08 15.14 29.19
C HIS A 610 1.79 14.08 30.05
N ASN A 611 1.04 13.15 30.65
CA ASN A 611 1.57 12.10 31.52
C ASN A 611 2.51 11.16 30.77
N THR A 612 2.17 10.82 29.51
CA THR A 612 3.02 9.97 28.67
C THR A 612 4.31 10.66 28.25
N LEU A 613 4.30 11.99 28.08
CA LEU A 613 5.49 12.79 27.74
C LEU A 613 6.45 13.00 28.92
N GLU A 614 6.03 12.77 30.17
CA GLU A 614 6.88 12.90 31.37
C GLU A 614 7.58 11.59 31.78
N GLY A 615 7.38 10.50 31.07
CA GLY A 615 7.92 9.17 31.37
C GLY A 615 9.46 9.09 31.36
N GLN A 616 10.00 8.25 32.29
CA GLN A 616 11.43 8.05 32.54
C GLN A 616 12.11 7.22 31.42
N LYS A 617 13.44 7.01 31.54
CA LYS A 617 14.28 6.21 30.62
C LYS A 617 13.69 4.82 30.38
N LEU A 618 13.11 4.66 29.18
CA LEU A 618 12.49 3.44 28.70
C LEU A 618 13.46 2.61 27.84
N SER A 619 13.23 1.31 27.77
CA SER A 619 13.86 0.40 26.80
C SER A 619 13.47 0.78 25.37
N SER A 620 14.05 0.16 24.34
CA SER A 620 13.72 0.42 22.94
C SER A 620 12.25 0.14 22.64
N ASP A 621 11.77 -1.04 23.06
CA ASP A 621 10.41 -1.53 22.80
C ASP A 621 9.35 -0.71 23.56
N GLU A 622 9.67 -0.27 24.80
CA GLU A 622 8.79 0.61 25.56
C GLU A 622 8.69 2.02 24.95
N ARG A 623 9.75 2.51 24.28
CA ARG A 623 9.70 3.77 23.54
C ARG A 623 8.86 3.69 22.29
N GLU A 624 8.90 2.56 21.58
CA GLU A 624 8.07 2.32 20.42
C GLU A 624 6.60 2.31 20.81
N LYS A 625 6.21 1.52 21.81
CA LYS A 625 4.84 1.50 22.34
C LYS A 625 4.38 2.86 22.87
N GLN A 626 5.28 3.62 23.48
CA GLN A 626 4.97 4.99 23.93
C GLN A 626 4.79 5.92 22.72
N GLY A 627 5.56 5.76 21.66
CA GLY A 627 5.41 6.50 20.41
C GLY A 627 4.04 6.24 19.78
N GLU A 628 3.61 4.99 19.67
CA GLU A 628 2.27 4.62 19.17
C GLU A 628 1.17 5.30 19.99
N LEU A 629 1.29 5.28 21.35
CA LEU A 629 0.32 5.94 22.22
C LEU A 629 0.28 7.46 22.00
N HIS A 630 1.42 8.11 21.80
CA HIS A 630 1.46 9.54 21.47
C HIS A 630 0.73 9.83 20.16
N GLY A 631 0.93 9.00 19.12
CA GLY A 631 0.21 9.11 17.85
C GLY A 631 -1.31 9.00 18.04
N LEU A 632 -1.79 7.97 18.75
CA LEU A 632 -3.20 7.77 19.04
C LEU A 632 -3.83 8.97 19.77
N LEU A 633 -3.12 9.53 20.79
CA LEU A 633 -3.61 10.69 21.55
C LEU A 633 -3.60 11.98 20.71
N CYS A 634 -2.62 12.16 19.81
CA CYS A 634 -2.62 13.26 18.85
C CYS A 634 -3.80 13.13 17.87
N GLY A 635 -4.07 11.94 17.36
CA GLY A 635 -5.24 11.65 16.54
C GLY A 635 -6.57 11.93 17.26
N CYS A 636 -6.69 11.57 18.53
CA CYS A 636 -7.87 11.93 19.35
C CYS A 636 -8.05 13.45 19.45
N LEU A 637 -7.00 14.20 19.74
CA LEU A 637 -7.08 15.65 19.78
C LEU A 637 -7.44 16.23 18.42
N GLN A 638 -6.90 15.68 17.33
CA GLN A 638 -7.24 16.10 15.97
C GLN A 638 -8.75 16.01 15.71
N VAL A 639 -9.35 14.84 15.95
CA VAL A 639 -10.79 14.61 15.71
C VAL A 639 -11.65 15.51 16.59
N ILE A 640 -11.29 15.66 17.88
CA ILE A 640 -11.98 16.57 18.81
C ILE A 640 -11.89 18.02 18.31
N ILE A 641 -10.72 18.48 17.87
CA ILE A 641 -10.52 19.83 17.33
C ILE A 641 -11.37 20.05 16.08
N GLN A 642 -11.38 19.10 15.17
CA GLN A 642 -12.21 19.19 13.94
C GLN A 642 -13.68 19.30 14.31
N LYS A 643 -14.17 18.47 15.22
CA LYS A 643 -15.56 18.47 15.65
C LYS A 643 -15.97 19.78 16.34
N LEU A 644 -15.15 20.26 17.27
CA LEU A 644 -15.44 21.50 18.00
C LEU A 644 -15.17 22.76 17.17
N GLY A 645 -14.28 22.70 16.18
CA GLY A 645 -13.96 23.80 15.28
C GLY A 645 -15.03 24.08 14.21
N ALA A 646 -15.93 23.14 13.99
CA ALA A 646 -16.96 23.23 12.96
C ALA A 646 -18.10 24.24 13.30
N SER A 647 -18.32 24.55 14.59
CA SER A 647 -19.36 25.47 15.05
C SER A 647 -18.78 26.63 15.89
N ASP A 648 -19.21 27.85 15.65
CA ASP A 648 -18.75 29.03 16.39
C ASP A 648 -18.99 28.93 17.91
N GLN A 649 -20.05 28.25 18.35
CA GLN A 649 -20.36 28.09 19.76
C GLN A 649 -19.36 27.18 20.49
N THR A 650 -19.01 26.05 19.89
CA THR A 650 -18.05 25.07 20.42
C THR A 650 -16.62 25.55 20.28
N LYS A 651 -16.30 26.21 19.18
CA LYS A 651 -15.01 26.82 18.91
C LYS A 651 -14.56 27.78 20.01
N TYR A 652 -15.45 28.65 20.49
CA TYR A 652 -15.12 29.55 21.59
C TYR A 652 -14.74 28.81 22.90
N GLY A 653 -15.45 27.74 23.25
CA GLY A 653 -15.13 26.88 24.39
C GLY A 653 -13.80 26.16 24.25
N PHE A 654 -13.46 25.71 23.05
CA PHE A 654 -12.23 25.02 22.73
C PHE A 654 -11.00 25.94 22.74
N MET A 655 -11.11 27.17 22.23
CA MET A 655 -10.00 28.11 22.07
C MET A 655 -9.22 28.40 23.36
N GLN A 656 -9.86 28.24 24.54
CA GLN A 656 -9.18 28.40 25.84
C GLN A 656 -8.08 27.32 26.09
N PHE A 657 -8.14 26.19 25.38
CA PHE A 657 -7.15 25.09 25.48
C PHE A 657 -6.07 25.18 24.42
N ALA A 658 -6.24 26.00 23.38
CA ALA A 658 -5.38 26.01 22.18
C ALA A 658 -3.89 26.21 22.51
N ASP A 659 -3.54 27.13 23.45
CA ASP A 659 -2.16 27.37 23.84
C ASP A 659 -1.52 26.14 24.51
N GLN A 660 -2.28 25.43 25.34
CA GLN A 660 -1.79 24.25 26.05
C GLN A 660 -1.66 23.05 25.08
N ILE A 661 -2.62 22.87 24.16
CA ILE A 661 -2.59 21.85 23.13
C ILE A 661 -1.36 22.04 22.23
N MET A 662 -1.14 23.27 21.74
CA MET A 662 0.04 23.57 20.93
C MET A 662 1.34 23.30 21.68
N GLY A 663 1.39 23.65 22.97
CA GLY A 663 2.54 23.35 23.84
C GLY A 663 2.81 21.82 23.94
N LEU A 664 1.77 21.00 24.02
CA LEU A 664 1.91 19.54 24.02
C LEU A 664 2.42 19.02 22.67
N PHE A 665 1.88 19.48 21.55
CA PHE A 665 2.34 19.08 20.21
C PHE A 665 3.80 19.45 19.99
N LEU A 666 4.24 20.63 20.40
CA LEU A 666 5.64 21.03 20.32
C LEU A 666 6.57 20.11 21.13
N ARG A 667 6.10 19.57 22.26
CA ARG A 667 6.84 18.57 23.06
C ARG A 667 6.90 17.21 22.36
N VAL A 668 5.84 16.82 21.65
CA VAL A 668 5.79 15.58 20.86
C VAL A 668 6.87 15.57 19.78
N PHE A 669 7.13 16.68 19.10
CA PHE A 669 8.22 16.79 18.13
C PHE A 669 9.64 16.62 18.72
N ALA A 670 9.79 16.71 20.02
CA ALA A 670 11.06 16.36 20.69
C ALA A 670 11.28 14.84 20.77
N CYS A 671 10.25 14.02 20.57
CA CYS A 671 10.34 12.57 20.44
C CYS A 671 10.96 12.19 19.09
N LYS A 672 11.65 11.03 19.02
CA LYS A 672 12.40 10.62 17.83
C LYS A 672 11.62 9.69 16.89
N SER A 673 10.34 9.45 17.12
CA SER A 673 9.52 8.59 16.25
C SER A 673 8.89 9.38 15.11
N ALA A 674 9.08 8.95 13.87
CA ALA A 674 8.54 9.60 12.69
C ALA A 674 7.01 9.54 12.63
N THR A 675 6.41 8.39 12.97
CA THR A 675 4.96 8.19 13.00
C THR A 675 4.26 9.18 13.94
N VAL A 676 4.87 9.46 15.10
CA VAL A 676 4.32 10.46 16.05
C VAL A 676 4.34 11.86 15.45
N HIS A 677 5.36 12.17 14.62
CA HIS A 677 5.45 13.47 13.95
C HIS A 677 4.36 13.65 12.91
N GLU A 678 3.99 12.59 12.21
CA GLU A 678 2.89 12.59 11.23
C GLU A 678 1.56 12.95 11.90
N GLU A 679 1.17 12.23 12.94
CA GLU A 679 -0.07 12.46 13.70
C GLU A 679 -0.11 13.84 14.37
N ALA A 680 1.00 14.26 14.96
CA ALA A 680 1.11 15.58 15.56
C ALA A 680 0.99 16.69 14.50
N MET A 681 1.53 16.48 13.31
CA MET A 681 1.44 17.44 12.20
C MET A 681 0.00 17.57 11.71
N LEU A 682 -0.72 16.44 11.51
CA LEU A 682 -2.15 16.43 11.15
C LEU A 682 -3.01 17.15 12.21
N ALA A 683 -2.73 16.90 13.47
CA ALA A 683 -3.43 17.57 14.57
C ALA A 683 -3.19 19.10 14.59
N ILE A 684 -1.99 19.55 14.22
CA ILE A 684 -1.67 20.98 14.09
C ILE A 684 -2.39 21.61 12.89
N GLY A 685 -2.53 20.91 11.77
CA GLY A 685 -3.35 21.37 10.64
C GLY A 685 -4.77 21.66 11.06
N SER A 686 -5.39 20.72 11.80
CA SER A 686 -6.74 20.90 12.36
C SER A 686 -6.80 22.06 13.36
N LEU A 687 -5.77 22.25 14.20
CA LEU A 687 -5.67 23.36 15.14
C LEU A 687 -5.54 24.71 14.40
N ALA A 688 -4.76 24.75 13.31
CA ALA A 688 -4.63 25.94 12.48
C ALA A 688 -5.97 26.36 11.87
N TYR A 689 -6.70 25.37 11.32
CA TYR A 689 -8.05 25.63 10.79
C TYR A 689 -9.01 26.14 11.87
N ALA A 690 -9.02 25.50 13.05
CA ALA A 690 -9.89 25.91 14.15
C ALA A 690 -9.54 27.30 14.70
N CYS A 691 -8.25 27.63 14.84
CA CYS A 691 -7.79 28.92 15.35
C CYS A 691 -7.93 30.06 14.31
N GLY A 692 -7.89 29.74 13.01
CA GLY A 692 -7.87 30.74 11.96
C GLY A 692 -6.69 31.72 12.11
N PRO A 693 -6.89 33.03 11.88
CA PRO A 693 -5.82 34.04 11.95
C PRO A 693 -5.11 34.16 13.31
N GLU A 694 -5.69 33.65 14.41
CA GLU A 694 -5.06 33.60 15.72
C GLU A 694 -3.90 32.60 15.80
N PHE A 695 -3.84 31.62 14.89
CA PHE A 695 -2.74 30.64 14.80
C PHE A 695 -1.40 31.31 14.54
N ALA A 696 -1.38 32.53 13.97
CA ALA A 696 -0.14 33.29 13.68
C ALA A 696 0.81 33.41 14.88
N LYS A 697 0.28 33.40 16.11
CA LYS A 697 1.10 33.50 17.34
C LYS A 697 1.99 32.29 17.58
N TYR A 698 1.65 31.10 17.02
CA TYR A 698 2.41 29.86 17.21
C TYR A 698 3.50 29.68 16.12
N MET A 699 3.38 30.37 15.00
CA MET A 699 4.31 30.21 13.86
C MET A 699 5.79 30.41 14.21
N PRO A 700 6.20 31.40 15.04
CA PRO A 700 7.62 31.58 15.34
C PRO A 700 8.30 30.38 16.01
N GLU A 701 7.58 29.60 16.80
CA GLU A 701 8.11 28.40 17.46
C GLU A 701 7.90 27.12 16.64
N PHE A 702 6.83 27.08 15.85
CA PHE A 702 6.45 25.91 15.08
C PHE A 702 7.18 25.81 13.72
N TYR A 703 7.52 26.94 13.10
CA TYR A 703 8.08 26.99 11.73
C TYR A 703 9.31 26.08 11.52
N LYS A 704 10.16 25.94 12.50
CA LYS A 704 11.33 25.03 12.43
C LYS A 704 10.95 23.57 12.25
N TYR A 705 9.84 23.12 12.85
CA TYR A 705 9.35 21.75 12.70
C TYR A 705 8.66 21.53 11.36
N LEU A 706 7.98 22.55 10.87
CA LEU A 706 7.43 22.58 9.52
C LEU A 706 8.57 22.42 8.47
N GLU A 707 9.64 23.19 8.62
CA GLU A 707 10.82 23.09 7.76
C GLU A 707 11.51 21.72 7.85
N MET A 708 11.62 21.14 9.04
CA MET A 708 12.14 19.79 9.24
C MET A 708 11.27 18.72 8.55
N GLY A 709 9.95 18.83 8.65
CA GLY A 709 9.01 17.90 7.99
C GLY A 709 9.12 17.98 6.48
N LEU A 710 9.18 19.17 5.89
CA LEU A 710 9.35 19.35 4.44
C LEU A 710 10.69 18.79 3.92
N GLN A 711 11.73 18.73 4.75
CA GLN A 711 13.05 18.18 4.41
C GLN A 711 13.19 16.69 4.68
N ASN A 712 12.17 16.03 5.23
CA ASN A 712 12.23 14.62 5.60
C ASN A 712 11.91 13.71 4.41
N PHE A 713 12.93 13.39 3.62
CA PHE A 713 12.79 12.50 2.46
C PHE A 713 12.87 11.02 2.82
N GLU A 714 13.46 10.68 3.98
CA GLU A 714 13.55 9.31 4.48
C GLU A 714 12.16 8.77 4.85
N GLU A 715 11.36 9.60 5.52
CA GLU A 715 9.96 9.30 5.87
C GLU A 715 9.04 10.19 5.03
N TYR A 716 8.87 9.83 3.77
CA TYR A 716 8.15 10.66 2.80
C TYR A 716 6.69 10.94 3.18
N GLN A 717 6.05 10.08 4.00
CA GLN A 717 4.71 10.31 4.54
C GLN A 717 4.68 11.56 5.42
N VAL A 718 5.66 11.73 6.32
CA VAL A 718 5.81 12.95 7.13
C VAL A 718 5.96 14.19 6.25
N CYS A 719 6.74 14.08 5.16
CA CYS A 719 6.88 15.18 4.21
C CYS A 719 5.53 15.50 3.53
N SER A 720 4.82 14.49 3.06
CA SER A 720 3.51 14.64 2.40
C SER A 720 2.47 15.30 3.32
N VAL A 721 2.35 14.82 4.55
CA VAL A 721 1.46 15.40 5.57
C VAL A 721 1.86 16.84 5.87
N THR A 722 3.17 17.12 5.99
CA THR A 722 3.65 18.49 6.26
C THR A 722 3.29 19.45 5.13
N VAL A 723 3.36 19.00 3.87
CA VAL A 723 2.91 19.80 2.70
C VAL A 723 1.42 20.14 2.82
N GLY A 724 0.58 19.17 3.19
CA GLY A 724 -0.85 19.40 3.43
C GLY A 724 -1.10 20.42 4.54
N VAL A 725 -0.35 20.34 5.64
CA VAL A 725 -0.44 21.28 6.77
C VAL A 725 0.02 22.69 6.39
N VAL A 726 0.97 22.84 5.48
CA VAL A 726 1.29 24.17 4.90
C VAL A 726 0.06 24.76 4.23
N GLY A 727 -0.69 23.98 3.44
CA GLY A 727 -1.94 24.40 2.84
C GLY A 727 -2.98 24.85 3.89
N ASP A 728 -3.18 24.04 4.95
CA ASP A 728 -4.08 24.38 6.06
C ASP A 728 -3.68 25.70 6.74
N ILE A 729 -2.40 25.90 6.99
CA ILE A 729 -1.88 27.14 7.57
C ILE A 729 -2.10 28.33 6.64
N CYS A 730 -1.88 28.15 5.34
CA CYS A 730 -2.15 29.21 4.35
C CYS A 730 -3.62 29.61 4.34
N ARG A 731 -4.54 28.63 4.35
CA ARG A 731 -5.98 28.90 4.45
C ARG A 731 -6.38 29.59 5.76
N ALA A 732 -5.73 29.21 6.88
CA ALA A 732 -6.03 29.77 8.19
C ALA A 732 -5.47 31.19 8.38
N LEU A 733 -4.26 31.44 7.92
CA LEU A 733 -3.52 32.69 8.19
C LEU A 733 -3.76 33.76 7.12
N GLU A 734 -4.14 33.36 5.91
CA GLU A 734 -4.23 34.28 4.76
C GLU A 734 -2.93 35.10 4.62
N ASN A 735 -3.01 36.39 4.42
CA ASN A 735 -1.82 37.26 4.27
C ASN A 735 -0.82 37.24 5.44
N LYS A 736 -1.20 36.74 6.63
CA LYS A 736 -0.28 36.64 7.77
C LYS A 736 0.78 35.56 7.60
N VAL A 737 0.64 34.66 6.61
CA VAL A 737 1.62 33.62 6.28
C VAL A 737 2.83 34.21 5.51
N LEU A 738 2.69 35.39 4.91
CA LEU A 738 3.67 36.02 4.01
C LEU A 738 5.13 36.02 4.55
N PRO A 739 5.42 36.25 5.83
CA PRO A 739 6.80 36.25 6.35
C PRO A 739 7.50 34.87 6.23
N TYR A 740 6.77 33.79 6.08
CA TYR A 740 7.27 32.41 6.01
C TYR A 740 7.31 31.86 4.59
N CYS A 741 6.61 32.52 3.64
CA CYS A 741 6.45 32.03 2.28
C CYS A 741 7.77 31.87 1.52
N ASP A 742 8.77 32.75 1.71
CA ASP A 742 10.04 32.63 0.99
C ASP A 742 10.77 31.31 1.34
N GLY A 743 10.82 30.95 2.62
CA GLY A 743 11.42 29.69 3.06
C GLY A 743 10.64 28.47 2.57
N ILE A 744 9.31 28.49 2.74
CA ILE A 744 8.41 27.41 2.30
C ILE A 744 8.53 27.21 0.79
N MET A 745 8.36 28.25 -0.02
CA MET A 745 8.45 28.17 -1.47
C MET A 745 9.81 27.68 -1.96
N THR A 746 10.90 28.16 -1.35
CA THR A 746 12.25 27.70 -1.69
C THR A 746 12.39 26.19 -1.46
N GLN A 747 11.86 25.67 -0.35
CA GLN A 747 11.91 24.24 -0.05
C GLN A 747 11.03 23.46 -1.02
N LEU A 748 9.75 23.84 -1.22
CA LEU A 748 8.83 23.15 -2.12
C LEU A 748 9.35 23.06 -3.56
N LEU A 749 9.90 24.14 -4.10
CA LEU A 749 10.49 24.16 -5.45
C LEU A 749 11.74 23.28 -5.55
N LYS A 750 12.53 23.19 -4.48
CA LYS A 750 13.67 22.27 -4.39
C LYS A 750 13.20 20.83 -4.35
N ASP A 751 12.11 20.53 -3.61
CA ASP A 751 11.55 19.21 -3.45
C ASP A 751 10.98 18.68 -4.77
N LEU A 752 10.27 19.51 -5.54
CA LEU A 752 9.82 19.17 -6.89
C LEU A 752 10.97 18.82 -7.83
N SER A 753 12.12 19.48 -7.67
CA SER A 753 13.32 19.25 -8.48
C SER A 753 14.16 18.07 -7.99
N SER A 754 13.86 17.50 -6.83
CA SER A 754 14.62 16.40 -6.24
C SER A 754 14.22 15.05 -6.86
N ASN A 755 15.25 14.24 -7.17
CA ASN A 755 15.08 12.84 -7.53
C ASN A 755 15.10 11.91 -6.29
N GLN A 756 15.33 12.45 -5.09
CA GLN A 756 15.34 11.69 -3.84
C GLN A 756 13.97 11.64 -3.19
N LEU A 757 13.09 12.61 -3.49
CA LEU A 757 11.75 12.66 -2.97
C LEU A 757 10.87 11.59 -3.64
N HIS A 758 10.12 10.86 -2.84
CA HIS A 758 9.16 9.88 -3.36
C HIS A 758 8.13 10.57 -4.27
N ARG A 759 7.78 9.92 -5.40
CA ARG A 759 6.90 10.52 -6.43
C ARG A 759 5.53 10.96 -5.90
N SER A 760 4.96 10.22 -4.94
CA SER A 760 3.62 10.49 -4.37
C SER A 760 3.53 11.83 -3.61
N VAL A 761 4.66 12.44 -3.23
CA VAL A 761 4.67 13.74 -2.55
C VAL A 761 4.56 14.92 -3.53
N LYS A 762 4.87 14.73 -4.81
CA LYS A 762 4.84 15.80 -5.82
C LYS A 762 3.46 16.36 -6.10
N PRO A 763 2.38 15.55 -6.26
CA PRO A 763 1.03 16.08 -6.43
C PRO A 763 0.58 17.00 -5.28
N PRO A 764 0.69 16.64 -3.99
CA PRO A 764 0.40 17.53 -2.88
C PRO A 764 1.20 18.84 -2.88
N ILE A 765 2.46 18.81 -3.33
CA ILE A 765 3.26 20.04 -3.43
C ILE A 765 2.65 21.00 -4.46
N PHE A 766 2.19 20.50 -5.61
CA PHE A 766 1.53 21.35 -6.59
C PHE A 766 0.23 21.96 -6.03
N SER A 767 -0.62 21.17 -5.37
CA SER A 767 -1.82 21.70 -4.70
C SER A 767 -1.46 22.79 -3.68
N CYS A 768 -0.43 22.59 -2.89
CA CYS A 768 0.06 23.56 -1.91
C CYS A 768 0.52 24.88 -2.54
N LEU A 769 1.10 24.86 -3.75
CA LEU A 769 1.43 26.11 -4.48
C LEU A 769 0.17 26.94 -4.76
N GLY A 770 -0.95 26.29 -5.06
CA GLY A 770 -2.25 26.92 -5.21
C GLY A 770 -2.77 27.55 -3.92
N ASP A 771 -2.69 26.82 -2.81
CA ASP A 771 -3.07 27.32 -1.49
C ASP A 771 -2.26 28.56 -1.07
N ILE A 772 -0.95 28.51 -1.31
CA ILE A 772 -0.06 29.68 -1.03
C ILE A 772 -0.48 30.87 -1.91
N ALA A 773 -0.70 30.64 -3.22
CA ALA A 773 -1.08 31.70 -4.14
C ALA A 773 -2.43 32.34 -3.75
N LEU A 774 -3.39 31.50 -3.36
CA LEU A 774 -4.70 31.96 -2.90
C LEU A 774 -4.58 32.80 -1.61
N ALA A 775 -3.74 32.40 -0.67
CA ALA A 775 -3.55 33.05 0.62
C ALA A 775 -2.86 34.42 0.50
N ILE A 776 -1.82 34.53 -0.32
CA ILE A 776 -1.02 35.79 -0.43
C ILE A 776 -1.39 36.65 -1.64
N GLY A 777 -2.28 36.15 -2.51
CA GLY A 777 -2.80 36.89 -3.65
C GLY A 777 -1.71 37.41 -4.58
N GLN A 778 -1.79 38.72 -4.92
CA GLN A 778 -0.82 39.34 -5.85
C GLN A 778 0.65 39.31 -5.41
N ASP A 779 0.94 39.03 -4.14
CA ASP A 779 2.31 38.90 -3.64
C ASP A 779 2.99 37.60 -4.08
N PHE A 780 2.21 36.67 -4.66
CA PHE A 780 2.72 35.46 -5.31
C PHE A 780 3.49 35.76 -6.62
N GLU A 781 3.41 36.99 -7.16
CA GLU A 781 4.10 37.42 -8.39
C GLU A 781 5.58 36.97 -8.44
N LYS A 782 6.30 37.14 -7.33
CA LYS A 782 7.73 36.82 -7.24
C LYS A 782 8.06 35.31 -7.46
N TYR A 783 7.08 34.43 -7.29
CA TYR A 783 7.23 33.00 -7.48
C TYR A 783 6.73 32.51 -8.84
N LEU A 784 5.91 33.31 -9.59
CA LEU A 784 5.35 32.90 -10.87
C LEU A 784 6.41 32.41 -11.86
N MET A 785 7.57 33.09 -11.92
CA MET A 785 8.64 32.74 -12.85
C MET A 785 9.27 31.35 -12.57
N TYR A 786 9.06 30.80 -11.39
CA TYR A 786 9.55 29.49 -10.98
C TYR A 786 8.45 28.44 -10.99
N ALA A 787 7.29 28.76 -10.44
CA ALA A 787 6.16 27.83 -10.30
C ALA A 787 5.51 27.47 -11.66
N MET A 788 5.26 28.47 -12.53
CA MET A 788 4.57 28.23 -13.80
C MET A 788 5.35 27.32 -14.77
N PRO A 789 6.67 27.44 -14.94
CA PRO A 789 7.40 26.49 -15.76
C PRO A 789 7.42 25.06 -15.21
N MET A 790 7.42 24.89 -13.88
CA MET A 790 7.35 23.56 -13.25
C MET A 790 5.96 22.92 -13.44
N LEU A 791 4.89 23.70 -13.29
CA LEU A 791 3.53 23.26 -13.57
C LEU A 791 3.37 22.85 -15.05
N GLN A 792 3.91 23.62 -15.97
CA GLN A 792 3.88 23.31 -17.40
C GLN A 792 4.63 22.02 -17.71
N SER A 793 5.85 21.86 -17.17
CA SER A 793 6.64 20.62 -17.36
C SER A 793 5.95 19.39 -16.76
N ALA A 794 5.30 19.53 -15.60
CA ALA A 794 4.53 18.44 -14.99
C ALA A 794 3.28 18.10 -15.82
N ALA A 795 2.59 19.09 -16.37
CA ALA A 795 1.46 18.89 -17.25
C ALA A 795 1.84 18.15 -18.55
N GLU A 796 2.98 18.50 -19.15
CA GLU A 796 3.52 17.78 -20.31
C GLU A 796 3.88 16.32 -19.99
N LEU A 797 4.43 16.05 -18.79
CA LEU A 797 4.74 14.68 -18.36
C LEU A 797 3.50 13.84 -18.09
N SER A 798 2.41 14.45 -17.62
CA SER A 798 1.15 13.76 -17.34
C SER A 798 0.30 13.46 -18.59
N ALA A 799 0.72 13.94 -19.77
CA ALA A 799 -0.02 13.78 -21.03
C ALA A 799 0.19 12.42 -21.75
N HIS A 800 0.97 11.49 -21.17
CA HIS A 800 1.32 10.22 -21.83
C HIS A 800 1.04 9.02 -20.91
N THR A 801 -0.21 8.57 -20.88
CA THR A 801 -0.65 7.40 -20.09
C THR A 801 -0.88 6.14 -20.91
N ALA A 802 -0.78 6.20 -22.25
CA ALA A 802 -1.03 5.07 -23.11
C ALA A 802 -0.10 3.88 -22.79
N GLY A 803 -0.67 2.80 -22.25
CA GLY A 803 0.03 1.58 -21.86
C GLY A 803 0.63 1.61 -20.43
N ALA A 804 0.19 2.54 -19.58
CA ALA A 804 0.57 2.56 -18.16
C ALA A 804 -0.21 1.49 -17.36
N ASP A 805 0.40 1.01 -16.27
CA ASP A 805 -0.29 0.18 -15.28
C ASP A 805 -1.21 1.03 -14.38
N ASP A 806 -2.10 0.39 -13.63
CA ASP A 806 -3.11 1.05 -12.79
C ASP A 806 -2.48 1.98 -11.75
N GLU A 807 -1.34 1.60 -11.15
CA GLU A 807 -0.60 2.46 -10.20
C GLU A 807 -0.10 3.76 -10.86
N MET A 808 0.30 3.67 -12.12
CA MET A 808 0.75 4.84 -12.88
C MET A 808 -0.42 5.71 -13.31
N ILE A 809 -1.57 5.12 -13.63
CA ILE A 809 -2.81 5.86 -13.95
C ILE A 809 -3.29 6.64 -12.72
N GLU A 810 -3.36 5.99 -11.55
CA GLU A 810 -3.74 6.64 -10.29
C GLU A 810 -2.78 7.79 -9.94
N TYR A 811 -1.48 7.54 -10.05
CA TYR A 811 -0.47 8.58 -9.83
C TYR A 811 -0.64 9.75 -10.82
N THR A 812 -0.90 9.48 -12.08
CA THR A 812 -1.08 10.51 -13.12
C THR A 812 -2.33 11.34 -12.86
N ASN A 813 -3.44 10.71 -12.46
CA ASN A 813 -4.66 11.42 -12.09
C ASN A 813 -4.46 12.29 -10.85
N SER A 814 -3.77 11.78 -9.82
CA SER A 814 -3.37 12.57 -8.65
C SER A 814 -2.49 13.77 -9.04
N LEU A 815 -1.53 13.57 -9.95
CA LEU A 815 -0.66 14.64 -10.44
C LEU A 815 -1.45 15.69 -11.23
N ARG A 816 -2.35 15.29 -12.12
CA ARG A 816 -3.23 16.18 -12.88
C ARG A 816 -4.09 17.04 -11.94
N ASN A 817 -4.69 16.38 -10.93
CA ASN A 817 -5.51 17.09 -9.95
C ASN A 817 -4.68 18.13 -9.19
N GLY A 818 -3.48 17.79 -8.69
CA GLY A 818 -2.59 18.74 -8.01
C GLY A 818 -2.18 19.93 -8.88
N ILE A 819 -1.92 19.70 -10.18
CA ILE A 819 -1.61 20.78 -11.14
C ILE A 819 -2.84 21.68 -11.35
N LEU A 820 -4.02 21.10 -11.50
CA LEU A 820 -5.28 21.84 -11.68
C LEU A 820 -5.61 22.68 -10.45
N GLU A 821 -5.45 22.14 -9.24
CA GLU A 821 -5.62 22.89 -7.99
C GLU A 821 -4.64 24.05 -7.88
N ALA A 822 -3.38 23.84 -8.32
CA ALA A 822 -2.40 24.93 -8.41
C ALA A 822 -2.85 26.05 -9.36
N TYR A 823 -3.30 25.71 -10.55
CA TYR A 823 -3.81 26.71 -11.51
C TYR A 823 -5.02 27.45 -10.98
N SER A 824 -5.98 26.74 -10.37
CA SER A 824 -7.16 27.34 -9.75
C SER A 824 -6.75 28.33 -8.65
N GLY A 825 -5.91 27.92 -7.71
CA GLY A 825 -5.43 28.77 -6.61
C GLY A 825 -4.68 30.01 -7.09
N ILE A 826 -3.81 29.87 -8.10
CA ILE A 826 -3.07 31.01 -8.71
C ILE A 826 -4.06 31.96 -9.41
N LEU A 827 -4.98 31.46 -10.22
CA LEU A 827 -5.98 32.28 -10.91
C LEU A 827 -6.85 33.04 -9.91
N GLN A 828 -7.39 32.37 -8.91
CA GLN A 828 -8.23 33.00 -7.89
C GLN A 828 -7.45 34.02 -7.03
N GLY A 829 -6.19 33.71 -6.68
CA GLY A 829 -5.32 34.61 -5.92
C GLY A 829 -5.05 35.94 -6.64
N PHE A 830 -4.93 35.93 -7.97
CA PHE A 830 -4.73 37.14 -8.76
C PHE A 830 -6.05 37.84 -9.23
N LYS A 831 -7.20 37.20 -8.97
CA LYS A 831 -8.48 37.79 -9.36
C LYS A 831 -8.69 39.17 -8.74
N ASN A 832 -9.18 40.12 -9.54
CA ASN A 832 -9.41 41.49 -9.11
C ASN A 832 -8.16 42.26 -8.64
N SER A 833 -6.96 41.74 -8.89
CA SER A 833 -5.71 42.43 -8.58
C SER A 833 -5.24 43.30 -9.75
N THR A 834 -4.38 44.29 -9.45
CA THR A 834 -3.74 45.09 -10.48
C THR A 834 -2.74 44.32 -11.35
N LYS A 835 -2.38 43.09 -10.91
CA LYS A 835 -1.34 42.23 -11.52
C LYS A 835 -1.94 41.05 -12.30
N THR A 836 -3.24 40.95 -12.43
CA THR A 836 -3.93 39.87 -13.18
C THR A 836 -3.39 39.72 -14.61
N GLN A 837 -2.92 40.80 -15.23
CA GLN A 837 -2.33 40.81 -16.58
C GLN A 837 -1.10 39.88 -16.70
N LEU A 838 -0.38 39.58 -15.59
CA LEU A 838 0.80 38.71 -15.57
C LEU A 838 0.45 37.27 -15.89
N LEU A 839 -0.83 36.88 -15.76
CA LEU A 839 -1.28 35.52 -16.03
C LEU A 839 -1.66 35.30 -17.50
N ILE A 840 -1.91 36.38 -18.29
CA ILE A 840 -2.31 36.26 -19.71
C ILE A 840 -1.33 35.40 -20.54
N PRO A 841 -0.01 35.53 -20.40
CA PRO A 841 0.93 34.69 -21.18
C PRO A 841 0.82 33.20 -20.92
N TYR A 842 0.30 32.78 -19.75
CA TYR A 842 0.17 31.38 -19.35
C TYR A 842 -1.17 30.74 -19.74
N ALA A 843 -2.19 31.55 -20.07
CA ALA A 843 -3.54 31.07 -20.43
C ALA A 843 -3.55 30.05 -21.59
N PRO A 844 -2.77 30.22 -22.68
CA PRO A 844 -2.71 29.23 -23.75
C PRO A 844 -2.22 27.87 -23.28
N HIS A 845 -1.25 27.79 -22.37
CA HIS A 845 -0.72 26.54 -21.84
C HIS A 845 -1.72 25.84 -20.91
N ILE A 846 -2.44 26.62 -20.09
CA ILE A 846 -3.50 26.07 -19.23
C ILE A 846 -4.61 25.47 -20.09
N LEU A 847 -5.04 26.16 -21.15
CA LEU A 847 -6.04 25.63 -22.09
C LEU A 847 -5.54 24.37 -22.82
N GLN A 848 -4.28 24.37 -23.25
CA GLN A 848 -3.67 23.19 -23.87
C GLN A 848 -3.67 21.99 -22.94
N PHE A 849 -3.39 22.18 -21.66
CA PHE A 849 -3.42 21.13 -20.66
C PHE A 849 -4.86 20.61 -20.46
N LEU A 850 -5.86 21.49 -20.35
CA LEU A 850 -7.26 21.09 -20.27
C LEU A 850 -7.71 20.33 -21.52
N ASP A 851 -7.29 20.79 -22.70
CA ASP A 851 -7.59 20.10 -23.96
C ASP A 851 -6.93 18.70 -24.03
N SER A 852 -5.71 18.54 -23.46
CA SER A 852 -5.04 17.23 -23.41
C SER A 852 -5.75 16.23 -22.48
N ILE A 853 -6.25 16.71 -21.33
CA ILE A 853 -7.07 15.90 -20.42
C ILE A 853 -8.34 15.43 -21.11
N TYR A 854 -9.04 16.32 -21.82
CA TYR A 854 -10.29 16.01 -22.52
C TYR A 854 -10.14 14.98 -23.66
N VAL A 855 -8.97 14.93 -24.31
CA VAL A 855 -8.72 13.97 -25.40
C VAL A 855 -8.58 12.54 -24.90
N GLU A 856 -8.18 12.33 -23.65
CA GLU A 856 -8.16 11.02 -23.01
C GLU A 856 -9.55 10.64 -22.52
N LYS A 857 -10.08 9.51 -23.04
CA LYS A 857 -11.47 9.11 -22.78
C LYS A 857 -11.72 8.50 -21.40
N ASP A 858 -10.66 8.04 -20.70
CA ASP A 858 -10.73 7.53 -19.33
C ASP A 858 -10.38 8.64 -18.32
N MET A 859 -11.36 9.48 -18.02
CA MET A 859 -11.17 10.58 -17.08
C MET A 859 -11.73 10.22 -15.70
N ASP A 860 -10.89 10.38 -14.68
CA ASP A 860 -11.31 10.38 -13.29
C ASP A 860 -12.27 11.54 -12.98
N ASP A 861 -13.37 11.27 -12.28
CA ASP A 861 -14.40 12.25 -11.95
C ASP A 861 -13.88 13.46 -11.19
N LEU A 862 -12.89 13.26 -10.30
CA LEU A 862 -12.25 14.34 -9.56
C LEU A 862 -11.45 15.24 -10.50
N VAL A 863 -10.69 14.64 -11.44
CA VAL A 863 -9.93 15.38 -12.46
C VAL A 863 -10.88 16.16 -13.36
N MET A 864 -11.98 15.56 -13.81
CA MET A 864 -13.01 16.24 -14.63
C MET A 864 -13.59 17.45 -13.90
N ARG A 865 -14.01 17.26 -12.64
CA ARG A 865 -14.60 18.33 -11.84
C ARG A 865 -13.63 19.49 -11.62
N THR A 866 -12.36 19.18 -11.30
CA THR A 866 -11.34 20.21 -11.08
C THR A 866 -10.97 20.90 -12.39
N ALA A 867 -10.85 20.19 -13.49
CA ALA A 867 -10.53 20.73 -14.80
C ALA A 867 -11.61 21.70 -15.31
N ILE A 868 -12.88 21.33 -15.19
CA ILE A 868 -13.98 22.23 -15.59
C ILE A 868 -14.03 23.47 -14.68
N GLY A 869 -13.69 23.35 -13.39
CA GLY A 869 -13.52 24.45 -12.45
C GLY A 869 -12.43 25.41 -12.89
N VAL A 870 -11.25 24.90 -13.28
CA VAL A 870 -10.14 25.73 -13.78
C VAL A 870 -10.49 26.47 -15.05
N LEU A 871 -11.27 25.88 -15.96
CA LEU A 871 -11.77 26.56 -17.15
C LEU A 871 -12.65 27.77 -16.77
N GLY A 872 -13.50 27.62 -15.74
CA GLY A 872 -14.29 28.68 -15.17
C GLY A 872 -13.45 29.78 -14.51
N ASP A 873 -12.46 29.38 -13.68
CA ASP A 873 -11.54 30.32 -13.03
C ASP A 873 -10.74 31.15 -14.03
N LEU A 874 -10.32 30.53 -15.13
CA LEU A 874 -9.62 31.22 -16.22
C LEU A 874 -10.48 32.29 -16.85
N ALA A 875 -11.75 31.97 -17.15
CA ALA A 875 -12.72 32.92 -17.69
C ALA A 875 -13.03 34.06 -16.71
N ASP A 876 -13.24 33.72 -15.43
CA ASP A 876 -13.66 34.68 -14.40
C ASP A 876 -12.51 35.63 -13.98
N THR A 877 -11.26 35.16 -14.08
CA THR A 877 -10.07 35.94 -13.72
C THR A 877 -9.58 36.82 -14.86
N LEU A 878 -9.47 36.30 -16.08
CA LEU A 878 -8.89 37.02 -17.24
C LEU A 878 -9.92 37.72 -18.11
N GLY A 879 -11.21 37.54 -17.86
CA GLY A 879 -12.30 38.17 -18.57
C GLY A 879 -12.26 37.95 -20.09
N SER A 880 -12.41 39.00 -20.88
CA SER A 880 -12.44 38.92 -22.35
C SER A 880 -11.17 38.35 -22.97
N ASN A 881 -10.01 38.38 -22.29
CA ASN A 881 -8.78 37.78 -22.79
C ASN A 881 -8.89 36.25 -22.85
N ALA A 882 -9.42 35.61 -21.81
CA ALA A 882 -9.64 34.16 -21.79
C ALA A 882 -10.93 33.78 -22.55
N GLY A 883 -11.99 34.55 -22.42
CA GLY A 883 -13.28 34.31 -23.08
C GLY A 883 -13.16 34.09 -24.58
N THR A 884 -12.33 34.90 -25.26
CA THR A 884 -12.07 34.75 -26.70
C THR A 884 -11.31 33.46 -27.02
N MET A 885 -10.33 33.05 -26.18
CA MET A 885 -9.54 31.84 -26.38
C MET A 885 -10.44 30.61 -26.21
N ILE A 886 -11.24 30.57 -25.13
CA ILE A 886 -12.17 29.48 -24.82
C ILE A 886 -13.22 29.32 -25.92
N GLN A 887 -13.76 30.44 -26.41
CA GLN A 887 -14.76 30.43 -27.49
C GLN A 887 -14.21 29.84 -28.79
N ASN A 888 -12.91 30.02 -29.06
CA ASN A 888 -12.25 29.50 -30.25
C ASN A 888 -11.80 28.04 -30.08
N SER A 889 -11.67 27.49 -28.86
CA SER A 889 -11.37 26.09 -28.62
C SER A 889 -12.62 25.21 -28.78
N VAL A 890 -12.52 24.22 -29.68
CA VAL A 890 -13.60 23.24 -29.88
C VAL A 890 -13.63 22.29 -28.68
N SER A 891 -12.47 21.78 -28.26
CA SER A 891 -12.33 20.84 -27.13
C SER A 891 -12.89 21.41 -25.83
N SER A 892 -12.58 22.67 -25.49
CA SER A 892 -13.13 23.31 -24.28
C SER A 892 -14.67 23.45 -24.30
N ARG A 893 -15.26 23.65 -25.47
CA ARG A 893 -16.74 23.75 -25.61
C ARG A 893 -17.39 22.36 -25.51
N ASP A 894 -16.78 21.37 -26.13
CA ASP A 894 -17.29 20.00 -26.12
C ASP A 894 -17.15 19.42 -24.69
N PHE A 895 -16.04 19.68 -24.02
CA PHE A 895 -15.81 19.32 -22.61
C PHE A 895 -16.88 19.96 -21.68
N LEU A 896 -17.14 21.25 -21.83
CA LEU A 896 -18.19 21.93 -21.06
C LEU A 896 -19.59 21.31 -21.29
N ASN A 897 -19.91 20.96 -22.54
CA ASN A 897 -21.19 20.34 -22.86
C ASN A 897 -21.31 18.93 -22.26
N GLU A 898 -20.26 18.16 -22.26
CA GLU A 898 -20.19 16.84 -21.66
C GLU A 898 -20.38 16.91 -20.14
N CYS A 899 -19.64 17.79 -19.44
CA CYS A 899 -19.82 18.02 -18.00
C CYS A 899 -21.22 18.53 -17.62
N LEU A 900 -21.86 19.34 -18.47
CA LEU A 900 -23.25 19.78 -18.27
C LEU A 900 -24.27 18.63 -18.40
N SER A 901 -23.91 17.58 -19.10
CA SER A 901 -24.72 16.38 -19.34
C SER A 901 -24.42 15.25 -18.36
N SER A 902 -23.39 15.43 -17.50
CA SER A 902 -22.98 14.43 -16.51
C SER A 902 -24.12 14.08 -15.55
N GLU A 903 -24.18 12.82 -15.14
CA GLU A 903 -25.08 12.34 -14.09
C GLU A 903 -24.57 12.72 -12.70
N ASP A 904 -23.24 12.96 -12.54
CA ASP A 904 -22.65 13.47 -11.29
C ASP A 904 -23.07 14.91 -11.03
N GLY A 905 -23.80 15.12 -9.93
CA GLY A 905 -24.33 16.42 -9.52
C GLY A 905 -23.24 17.47 -9.28
N SER A 906 -22.06 17.06 -8.80
CA SER A 906 -20.95 17.95 -8.46
C SER A 906 -20.22 18.44 -9.70
N ILE A 907 -20.03 17.58 -10.70
CA ILE A 907 -19.46 17.93 -12.01
C ILE A 907 -20.42 18.89 -12.71
N LYS A 908 -21.70 18.57 -12.71
CA LYS A 908 -22.73 19.40 -13.33
C LYS A 908 -22.83 20.79 -12.73
N GLU A 909 -22.80 20.91 -11.39
CA GLU A 909 -22.82 22.21 -10.68
C GLU A 909 -21.59 23.05 -11.05
N SER A 910 -20.40 22.45 -11.08
CA SER A 910 -19.16 23.10 -11.51
C SER A 910 -19.25 23.58 -12.97
N ALA A 911 -19.83 22.76 -13.86
CA ALA A 911 -20.02 23.10 -15.27
C ALA A 911 -21.03 24.23 -15.47
N GLU A 912 -22.12 24.26 -14.70
CA GLU A 912 -23.11 25.37 -14.74
C GLU A 912 -22.46 26.68 -14.29
N TRP A 913 -21.67 26.67 -13.23
CA TRP A 913 -20.91 27.85 -12.80
C TRP A 913 -19.90 28.29 -13.85
N THR A 914 -19.15 27.37 -14.45
CA THR A 914 -18.18 27.64 -15.51
C THR A 914 -18.86 28.28 -16.73
N LYS A 915 -20.02 27.78 -17.14
CA LYS A 915 -20.80 28.34 -18.23
C LYS A 915 -21.18 29.81 -17.96
N LEU A 916 -21.59 30.13 -16.73
CA LEU A 916 -21.89 31.47 -16.32
C LEU A 916 -20.65 32.39 -16.35
N ALA A 917 -19.51 31.90 -15.88
CA ALA A 917 -18.24 32.63 -15.90
C ALA A 917 -17.80 32.95 -17.33
N ILE A 918 -17.83 31.97 -18.24
CA ILE A 918 -17.49 32.15 -19.66
C ILE A 918 -18.46 33.15 -20.32
N THR A 919 -19.76 33.07 -20.03
CA THR A 919 -20.75 34.00 -20.58
C THR A 919 -20.48 35.44 -20.16
N ARG A 920 -20.10 35.67 -18.91
CA ARG A 920 -19.69 36.97 -18.40
C ARG A 920 -18.42 37.49 -19.09
N ALA A 921 -17.41 36.61 -19.22
CA ALA A 921 -16.13 36.96 -19.86
C ALA A 921 -16.26 37.33 -21.34
N ILE A 922 -17.21 36.75 -22.06
CA ILE A 922 -17.49 37.06 -23.48
C ILE A 922 -18.32 38.36 -23.61
N SER A 923 -19.16 38.65 -22.60
CA SER A 923 -20.06 39.84 -22.62
C SER A 923 -19.37 41.12 -22.13
N ALA A 924 -18.23 41.01 -21.43
CA ALA A 924 -17.42 42.09 -20.93
C ALA A 924 -16.37 42.54 -21.97
#